data_1c5868419a7b862d58da70f6a0f1740e
#
_entry.id   1c5868419a7b862d58da70f6a0f1740e
#
_cell.length_a   1.000
_cell.length_b   1.000
_cell.length_c   1.000
_cell.angle_alpha   90.00
_cell.angle_beta   90.00
_cell.angle_gamma   90.00
#
_symmetry.space_group_name_H-M   'P 1'
#
loop_
_entity.id
_entity.type
_entity.pdbx_description
1 polymer ?
#
loop_
_entity_poly.entity_id
_entity_poly.type
_entity_poly.pdbx_seq_one_letter_code
_entity_poly.pdbx_strand_id
1 'polypeptide(L)'
;EEELNRNARAAYRHYRSKRFPSYSPIVVIMRGLRDFFMWAWNRVRGYQTYKELTEATCKSGRTDIPIHFLGLWDTVAAYGMPIDELKYGIDWLLWPMLFADLKLSPLVKRACHALSLDDERATFHPVLWDEIAEAKMVANKEVPAGRLTQVWFAGVHSNVGGGYPEDQLSLVSLDWMMGQADANGLVLRRSVVDEVASTKSSYARIYDSRAGFGVYYRYAPRQIPVGIDTVDLKIRPIIHGSVVMRMANGSDLYAPISLRREFWVLAPNGELLPMEGGPGTLQLDSTKLRSAAAPSQTLSTAQIGAKKTALQQAIAALDRPDTDAVGLVWDTVWWRRIAYFFALTFTALLAAFPLIGSTLHDAIFALVGALPVFGEYLAQFFESTDGPVSRVITFVNHFMPSYIATWTNSFRKYPSEFTLILGALIVSLYFSQVMKTRIHDRARFAWHKCLKQDYLDWLLRSERGGHNAMTVAFGGALVLLAASFTFGWSAQTRIGIAAVAVVLTLLLWWRARRISKLIIDSQFQPNPTSLPSTFALSLARKLRTNATLINIYKWVTDKLVPVLFALVLLVAGTQIANRMLFDAIDSTGYFCINSHSAGVSKSNENHFSTDSLCWASGYTLDEGVRYRITLETPGNWFDRTTRADVGGITSSAPAHSAGALMKRWWREDWFKPIARIGRPGNDEYVLEPIAPFKHHNYLNTAKVTGETFEKISPSDAEQLMSSDPTPDERKTLVAEFTAKTSGELLLYVNDAVILWPGKINLFYGNNAGTGILTVERMMPDGKLMRLDRQ
;
A
#
# COMPACT_ATOMS: atom_id res chain seq x y z
N GLU A 1 4.34 -10.09 39.11
CA GLU A 1 4.35 -10.01 37.62
C GLU A 1 3.78 -8.66 37.14
N GLU A 2 2.57 -8.25 37.60
CA GLU A 2 1.98 -6.95 37.22
C GLU A 2 2.86 -5.74 37.57
N GLU A 3 3.50 -5.77 38.74
CA GLU A 3 4.42 -4.72 39.15
C GLU A 3 5.67 -4.66 38.27
N LEU A 4 6.26 -5.80 37.95
CA LEU A 4 7.40 -5.87 37.04
C LEU A 4 7.05 -5.32 35.66
N ASN A 5 5.90 -5.69 35.10
CA ASN A 5 5.40 -5.19 33.83
C ASN A 5 5.15 -3.67 33.86
N ARG A 6 4.60 -3.14 34.94
CA ARG A 6 4.39 -1.69 35.14
C ARG A 6 5.73 -0.95 35.17
N ASN A 7 6.68 -1.46 35.93
CA ASN A 7 7.99 -0.85 36.10
C ASN A 7 8.80 -0.89 34.77
N ALA A 8 8.76 -2.02 34.06
CA ALA A 8 9.36 -2.15 32.72
C ALA A 8 8.79 -1.16 31.73
N ARG A 9 7.44 -0.98 31.70
CA ARG A 9 6.79 0.01 30.86
C ARG A 9 7.17 1.45 31.27
N ALA A 10 7.35 1.73 32.55
CA ALA A 10 7.76 3.04 33.01
C ALA A 10 9.23 3.35 32.64
N ALA A 11 10.12 2.38 32.79
CA ALA A 11 11.51 2.45 32.35
C ALA A 11 11.62 2.69 30.84
N TYR A 12 10.86 1.93 30.04
CA TYR A 12 10.85 2.10 28.58
C TYR A 12 10.34 3.48 28.16
N ARG A 13 9.28 3.99 28.80
CA ARG A 13 8.79 5.35 28.52
C ARG A 13 9.84 6.43 28.83
N HIS A 14 10.53 6.27 29.96
CA HIS A 14 11.60 7.19 30.37
C HIS A 14 12.77 7.15 29.36
N TYR A 15 13.22 5.96 28.97
CA TYR A 15 14.21 5.78 27.91
C TYR A 15 13.79 6.48 26.63
N ARG A 16 12.56 6.24 26.17
CA ARG A 16 12.03 6.86 24.95
C ARG A 16 11.92 8.38 25.06
N SER A 17 11.50 8.91 26.18
CA SER A 17 11.39 10.37 26.36
C SER A 17 12.75 11.07 26.26
N LYS A 18 13.81 10.43 26.72
CA LYS A 18 15.17 10.97 26.66
C LYS A 18 15.85 10.78 25.29
N ARG A 19 15.66 9.62 24.68
CA ARG A 19 16.37 9.26 23.44
C ARG A 19 15.63 9.66 22.16
N PHE A 20 14.30 9.85 22.24
CA PHE A 20 13.44 10.22 21.13
C PHE A 20 12.59 11.46 21.48
N PRO A 21 13.21 12.63 21.65
CA PRO A 21 12.44 13.83 21.84
C PRO A 21 11.59 14.09 20.57
N SER A 22 10.30 14.35 20.77
CA SER A 22 9.42 14.76 19.69
C SER A 22 9.15 16.25 19.80
N TYR A 23 9.31 16.94 18.70
CA TYR A 23 8.99 18.37 18.60
C TYR A 23 7.58 18.60 18.03
N SER A 24 6.85 17.53 17.67
CA SER A 24 5.46 17.65 17.24
C SER A 24 4.57 18.11 18.40
N PRO A 25 3.86 19.25 18.29
CA PRO A 25 2.96 19.74 19.34
C PRO A 25 1.92 18.70 19.76
N ILE A 26 1.38 17.95 18.80
CA ILE A 26 0.39 16.89 19.04
C ILE A 26 0.98 15.80 19.95
N VAL A 27 2.20 15.35 19.65
CA VAL A 27 2.87 14.30 20.44
C VAL A 27 3.20 14.82 21.85
N VAL A 28 3.64 16.07 21.98
CA VAL A 28 3.93 16.70 23.28
C VAL A 28 2.67 16.77 24.14
N ILE A 29 1.56 17.24 23.57
CA ILE A 29 0.25 17.31 24.25
C ILE A 29 -0.23 15.93 24.65
N MET A 30 -0.23 14.96 23.73
CA MET A 30 -0.69 13.60 24.01
C MET A 30 0.16 12.88 25.06
N ARG A 31 1.49 13.12 25.04
CA ARG A 31 2.38 12.64 26.09
C ARG A 31 2.07 13.30 27.45
N GLY A 32 1.86 14.61 27.46
CA GLY A 32 1.50 15.37 28.67
C GLY A 32 0.20 14.88 29.28
N LEU A 33 -0.86 14.72 28.47
CA LEU A 33 -2.14 14.17 28.92
C LEU A 33 -1.98 12.76 29.47
N ARG A 34 -1.32 11.88 28.73
CA ARG A 34 -1.05 10.51 29.18
C ARG A 34 -0.29 10.49 30.52
N ASP A 35 0.77 11.27 30.62
CA ASP A 35 1.62 11.29 31.82
C ASP A 35 0.87 11.88 33.01
N PHE A 36 -0.02 12.84 32.78
CA PHE A 36 -0.94 13.37 33.82
C PHE A 36 -1.92 12.29 34.31
N PHE A 37 -2.61 11.58 33.39
CA PHE A 37 -3.53 10.51 33.75
C PHE A 37 -2.81 9.35 34.46
N MET A 38 -1.61 8.98 33.99
CA MET A 38 -0.79 7.95 34.64
C MET A 38 -0.33 8.39 36.03
N TRP A 39 0.05 9.63 36.20
CA TRP A 39 0.41 10.18 37.50
C TRP A 39 -0.80 10.15 38.46
N ALA A 40 -1.96 10.64 38.05
CA ALA A 40 -3.19 10.62 38.83
C ALA A 40 -3.59 9.18 39.22
N TRP A 41 -3.54 8.24 38.27
CA TRP A 41 -3.83 6.84 38.52
C TRP A 41 -2.85 6.19 39.52
N ASN A 42 -1.55 6.43 39.36
CA ASN A 42 -0.55 5.89 40.26
C ASN A 42 -0.73 6.48 41.68
N ARG A 43 -1.10 7.76 41.78
CA ARG A 43 -1.36 8.39 43.07
C ARG A 43 -2.58 7.79 43.79
N VAL A 44 -3.66 7.56 43.08
CA VAL A 44 -4.88 6.91 43.63
C VAL A 44 -4.59 5.48 44.09
N ARG A 45 -3.75 4.76 43.37
CA ARG A 45 -3.40 3.34 43.66
C ARG A 45 -2.22 3.20 44.62
N GLY A 46 -1.59 4.26 45.05
CA GLY A 46 -0.40 4.21 45.93
C GLY A 46 0.83 3.59 45.25
N TYR A 47 0.92 3.59 43.92
CA TYR A 47 2.07 3.07 43.21
C TYR A 47 3.23 4.07 43.17
N GLN A 48 4.46 3.57 43.38
CA GLN A 48 5.67 4.37 43.23
C GLN A 48 5.85 4.86 41.79
N THR A 49 6.32 6.07 41.61
CA THR A 49 6.71 6.63 40.35
C THR A 49 8.05 6.03 39.88
N TYR A 50 8.30 6.03 38.54
CA TYR A 50 9.61 5.59 38.02
C TYR A 50 10.78 6.38 38.59
N LYS A 51 10.58 7.66 38.91
CA LYS A 51 11.61 8.53 39.51
C LYS A 51 11.97 8.03 40.91
N GLU A 52 10.99 7.76 41.73
CA GLU A 52 11.20 7.21 43.09
C GLU A 52 11.91 5.85 43.04
N LEU A 53 11.51 4.97 42.09
CA LEU A 53 12.14 3.67 41.88
C LEU A 53 13.62 3.83 41.46
N THR A 54 13.93 4.72 40.52
CA THR A 54 15.31 4.95 40.07
C THR A 54 16.18 5.57 41.16
N GLU A 55 15.66 6.50 41.95
CA GLU A 55 16.38 7.12 43.10
C GLU A 55 16.68 6.05 44.13
N ALA A 56 15.75 5.15 44.43
CA ALA A 56 15.98 4.03 45.36
C ALA A 56 17.04 3.05 44.79
N THR A 57 17.02 2.75 43.48
CA THR A 57 18.01 1.88 42.83
C THR A 57 19.40 2.52 42.79
N CYS A 58 19.52 3.80 42.48
CA CYS A 58 20.78 4.52 42.49
C CYS A 58 21.39 4.57 43.89
N LYS A 59 20.56 4.74 44.93
CA LYS A 59 21.02 4.69 46.34
C LYS A 59 21.55 3.30 46.76
N SER A 60 21.06 2.22 46.11
CA SER A 60 21.55 0.86 46.36
C SER A 60 22.87 0.54 45.67
N GLY A 61 23.45 1.42 44.89
CA GLY A 61 24.72 1.26 44.17
C GLY A 61 24.68 0.25 43.00
N ARG A 62 23.49 -0.22 42.62
CA ARG A 62 23.32 -1.16 41.48
C ARG A 62 22.98 -0.44 40.20
N THR A 63 23.97 0.20 39.56
CA THR A 63 23.76 1.00 38.35
C THR A 63 24.09 0.26 37.07
N ASP A 64 25.03 -0.67 37.11
CA ASP A 64 25.54 -1.37 35.93
C ASP A 64 25.40 -2.89 36.06
N ILE A 65 24.46 -3.41 35.26
CA ILE A 65 24.25 -4.88 35.18
C ILE A 65 24.90 -5.38 33.88
N PRO A 66 25.98 -6.20 33.98
CA PRO A 66 26.61 -6.74 32.78
C PRO A 66 25.72 -7.80 32.14
N ILE A 67 25.62 -7.74 30.83
CA ILE A 67 24.94 -8.78 30.02
C ILE A 67 26.00 -9.70 29.47
N HIS A 68 25.99 -10.97 29.91
CA HIS A 68 26.98 -11.95 29.54
C HIS A 68 26.91 -12.35 28.09
N PHE A 69 25.68 -12.61 27.58
CA PHE A 69 25.43 -13.00 26.21
C PHE A 69 24.15 -12.36 25.69
N LEU A 70 24.19 -11.83 24.47
CA LEU A 70 23.04 -11.27 23.76
C LEU A 70 22.96 -11.90 22.37
N GLY A 71 22.00 -12.82 22.18
CA GLY A 71 21.73 -13.47 20.90
C GLY A 71 20.53 -12.85 20.21
N LEU A 72 20.68 -12.40 18.99
CA LEU A 72 19.62 -11.81 18.18
C LEU A 72 19.47 -12.54 16.86
N TRP A 73 18.23 -12.67 16.40
CA TRP A 73 17.88 -13.14 15.06
C TRP A 73 17.21 -12.02 14.29
N ASP A 74 17.85 -11.60 13.24
CA ASP A 74 17.34 -10.72 12.18
C ASP A 74 16.50 -9.54 12.68
N THR A 75 17.03 -8.84 13.67
CA THR A 75 16.33 -7.73 14.32
C THR A 75 15.96 -6.65 13.31
N VAL A 76 14.66 -6.33 13.21
CA VAL A 76 14.11 -5.38 12.26
C VAL A 76 13.28 -4.31 12.96
N ALA A 77 13.15 -3.14 12.32
CA ALA A 77 12.27 -2.05 12.78
C ALA A 77 10.92 -2.10 12.03
N ALA A 78 10.32 -3.28 11.93
CA ALA A 78 9.18 -3.52 11.02
C ALA A 78 7.80 -3.18 11.62
N TYR A 79 7.62 -2.92 12.87
CA TYR A 79 6.38 -2.53 13.58
C TYR A 79 5.03 -3.01 12.97
N GLY A 80 5.05 -4.04 12.12
CA GLY A 80 3.86 -4.68 11.54
C GLY A 80 3.18 -3.91 10.40
N MET A 81 3.70 -2.77 9.96
CA MET A 81 3.12 -2.02 8.86
C MET A 81 3.64 -2.50 7.49
N PRO A 82 2.76 -2.96 6.58
CA PRO A 82 3.18 -3.44 5.27
C PRO A 82 3.61 -2.33 4.31
N ILE A 83 3.12 -1.09 4.50
CA ILE A 83 3.40 0.04 3.61
C ILE A 83 4.43 0.94 4.27
N ASP A 84 5.64 0.99 3.71
CA ASP A 84 6.76 1.79 4.21
C ASP A 84 6.44 3.29 4.24
N GLU A 85 5.73 3.78 3.24
CA GLU A 85 5.33 5.17 3.11
C GLU A 85 4.46 5.60 4.30
N LEU A 86 3.57 4.72 4.76
CA LEU A 86 2.77 4.94 5.97
C LEU A 86 3.63 4.97 7.22
N LYS A 87 4.58 4.03 7.34
CA LYS A 87 5.53 3.98 8.45
C LYS A 87 6.33 5.28 8.56
N TYR A 88 6.93 5.73 7.46
CA TYR A 88 7.70 6.98 7.43
C TYR A 88 6.83 8.21 7.73
N GLY A 89 5.58 8.24 7.27
CA GLY A 89 4.63 9.31 7.59
C GLY A 89 4.31 9.36 9.09
N ILE A 90 4.08 8.20 9.71
CA ILE A 90 3.82 8.11 11.16
C ILE A 90 5.07 8.45 11.97
N ASP A 91 6.25 7.96 11.55
CA ASP A 91 7.54 8.30 12.18
C ASP A 91 7.77 9.80 12.24
N TRP A 92 7.46 10.47 11.14
CA TRP A 92 7.69 11.91 11.04
C TRP A 92 6.62 12.73 11.77
N LEU A 93 5.34 12.35 11.67
CA LEU A 93 4.23 13.18 12.16
C LEU A 93 3.85 12.89 13.62
N LEU A 94 3.85 11.60 14.00
CA LEU A 94 3.24 11.17 15.24
C LEU A 94 4.24 10.57 16.21
N TRP A 95 5.06 9.62 15.79
CA TRP A 95 5.83 8.81 16.71
C TRP A 95 7.12 8.26 16.12
N PRO A 96 8.32 8.73 16.52
CA PRO A 96 9.58 8.16 16.05
C PRO A 96 9.70 6.69 16.45
N MET A 97 9.80 5.81 15.46
CA MET A 97 9.86 4.35 15.64
C MET A 97 11.27 3.78 15.48
N LEU A 98 12.24 4.60 15.08
CA LEU A 98 13.62 4.15 14.84
C LEU A 98 14.38 3.98 16.15
N PHE A 99 15.39 3.08 16.14
CA PHE A 99 16.35 2.98 17.25
C PHE A 99 17.25 4.21 17.25
N ALA A 100 17.46 4.78 18.44
CA ALA A 100 18.25 6.01 18.59
C ALA A 100 19.76 5.78 18.45
N ASP A 101 20.23 4.58 18.77
CA ASP A 101 21.62 4.21 18.83
C ASP A 101 21.83 2.78 18.34
N LEU A 102 22.78 2.60 17.45
CA LEU A 102 23.16 1.29 16.88
C LEU A 102 24.48 0.77 17.48
N LYS A 103 25.01 1.44 18.52
CA LYS A 103 26.21 1.02 19.20
C LYS A 103 25.90 -0.06 20.23
N LEU A 104 26.75 -1.08 20.28
CA LEU A 104 26.67 -2.09 21.30
C LEU A 104 27.10 -1.51 22.66
N SER A 105 26.27 -1.66 23.69
CA SER A 105 26.58 -1.17 25.03
C SER A 105 27.88 -1.83 25.57
N PRO A 106 28.77 -1.07 26.21
CA PRO A 106 29.96 -1.64 26.87
C PRO A 106 29.66 -2.71 27.91
N LEU A 107 28.46 -2.70 28.49
CA LEU A 107 27.99 -3.68 29.46
C LEU A 107 27.72 -5.07 28.86
N VAL A 108 27.60 -5.19 27.55
CA VAL A 108 27.41 -6.48 26.87
C VAL A 108 28.77 -7.12 26.63
N LYS A 109 29.01 -8.30 27.20
CA LYS A 109 30.29 -9.00 27.05
C LYS A 109 30.42 -9.74 25.72
N ARG A 110 29.30 -10.32 25.23
CA ARG A 110 29.23 -11.04 23.96
C ARG A 110 27.90 -10.77 23.28
N ALA A 111 27.93 -10.42 22.01
CA ALA A 111 26.75 -10.23 21.19
C ALA A 111 26.89 -10.97 19.87
N CYS A 112 25.85 -11.74 19.52
CA CYS A 112 25.75 -12.51 18.29
C CYS A 112 24.45 -12.15 17.56
N HIS A 113 24.54 -11.93 16.25
CA HIS A 113 23.38 -11.59 15.42
C HIS A 113 23.33 -12.47 14.17
N ALA A 114 22.32 -13.33 14.08
CA ALA A 114 22.02 -14.11 12.90
C ALA A 114 21.14 -13.30 11.95
N LEU A 115 21.58 -13.08 10.72
CA LEU A 115 20.96 -12.18 9.75
C LEU A 115 20.49 -12.96 8.51
N SER A 116 19.35 -12.61 7.93
CA SER A 116 18.84 -13.22 6.71
C SER A 116 19.30 -12.50 5.45
N LEU A 117 19.64 -13.28 4.38
CA LEU A 117 20.11 -12.75 3.10
C LEU A 117 19.00 -12.36 2.14
N ASP A 118 17.87 -13.09 2.18
CA ASP A 118 16.96 -13.15 1.04
C ASP A 118 15.64 -12.39 1.26
N ASP A 119 15.48 -11.70 2.38
CA ASP A 119 14.27 -10.92 2.58
C ASP A 119 14.23 -9.70 1.66
N GLU A 120 13.16 -9.58 0.89
CA GLU A 120 12.99 -8.55 -0.13
C GLU A 120 12.07 -7.40 0.32
N ARG A 121 11.66 -7.37 1.58
CA ARG A 121 10.80 -6.33 2.14
C ARG A 121 11.64 -5.21 2.74
N ALA A 122 11.42 -3.96 2.30
CA ALA A 122 12.20 -2.81 2.78
C ALA A 122 12.07 -2.60 4.30
N THR A 123 10.87 -2.75 4.86
CA THR A 123 10.60 -2.67 6.31
C THR A 123 11.33 -3.72 7.13
N PHE A 124 11.71 -4.83 6.51
CA PHE A 124 12.45 -5.93 7.13
C PHE A 124 13.96 -5.84 6.93
N HIS A 125 14.49 -4.69 6.49
CA HIS A 125 15.93 -4.49 6.51
C HIS A 125 16.43 -4.54 7.95
N PRO A 126 17.50 -5.33 8.23
CA PRO A 126 17.96 -5.55 9.59
C PRO A 126 18.56 -4.29 10.19
N VAL A 127 18.33 -4.13 11.47
CA VAL A 127 19.00 -3.12 12.29
C VAL A 127 20.34 -3.69 12.74
N LEU A 128 21.39 -3.32 12.06
CA LEU A 128 22.75 -3.80 12.35
C LEU A 128 23.39 -2.98 13.45
N TRP A 129 24.20 -3.63 14.29
CA TRP A 129 25.13 -2.89 15.12
C TRP A 129 26.22 -2.22 14.27
N ASP A 130 26.66 -1.07 14.75
CA ASP A 130 27.72 -0.29 14.10
C ASP A 130 29.09 -0.93 14.38
N GLU A 131 29.51 -1.80 13.46
CA GLU A 131 30.81 -2.51 13.55
C GLU A 131 32.00 -1.54 13.44
N ILE A 132 31.82 -0.36 12.82
CA ILE A 132 32.89 0.65 12.73
C ILE A 132 33.09 1.31 14.08
N ALA A 133 31.99 1.70 14.75
CA ALA A 133 32.06 2.22 16.09
C ALA A 133 32.66 1.18 17.07
N GLU A 134 32.25 -0.07 16.95
CA GLU A 134 32.80 -1.16 17.73
C GLU A 134 34.31 -1.33 17.52
N ALA A 135 34.77 -1.34 16.29
CA ALA A 135 36.18 -1.44 15.97
C ALA A 135 37.02 -0.28 16.56
N LYS A 136 36.47 0.93 16.54
CA LYS A 136 37.10 2.11 17.19
C LYS A 136 37.22 1.95 18.71
N MET A 137 36.14 1.45 19.37
CA MET A 137 36.15 1.19 20.82
C MET A 137 37.18 0.12 21.20
N VAL A 138 37.34 -0.92 20.37
CA VAL A 138 38.39 -1.95 20.55
C VAL A 138 39.78 -1.32 20.36
N ALA A 139 39.98 -0.52 19.32
CA ALA A 139 41.26 0.13 19.07
C ALA A 139 41.67 1.07 20.22
N ASN A 140 40.71 1.77 20.79
CA ASN A 140 40.88 2.64 21.96
C ASN A 140 41.03 1.86 23.29
N LYS A 141 40.94 0.54 23.28
CA LYS A 141 40.94 -0.34 24.48
C LYS A 141 39.79 -0.07 25.47
N GLU A 142 38.69 0.48 24.98
CA GLU A 142 37.48 0.72 25.78
C GLU A 142 36.70 -0.56 26.01
N VAL A 143 36.76 -1.51 25.07
CA VAL A 143 36.12 -2.81 25.12
C VAL A 143 37.03 -3.91 24.55
N PRO A 144 36.84 -5.18 24.97
CA PRO A 144 37.62 -6.28 24.43
C PRO A 144 37.28 -6.58 22.97
N ALA A 145 38.28 -7.04 22.21
CA ALA A 145 38.08 -7.48 20.83
C ALA A 145 37.15 -8.69 20.75
N GLY A 146 36.41 -8.78 19.66
CA GLY A 146 35.64 -9.99 19.31
C GLY A 146 34.35 -10.19 20.10
N ARG A 147 33.87 -9.20 20.84
CA ARG A 147 32.60 -9.32 21.54
C ARG A 147 31.34 -9.20 20.64
N LEU A 148 31.47 -8.69 19.42
CA LEU A 148 30.39 -8.58 18.45
C LEU A 148 30.63 -9.48 17.23
N THR A 149 29.64 -10.29 16.85
CA THR A 149 29.67 -11.09 15.63
C THR A 149 28.30 -11.05 14.95
N GLN A 150 28.25 -10.58 13.70
CA GLN A 150 27.06 -10.53 12.84
C GLN A 150 27.28 -11.48 11.65
N VAL A 151 26.42 -12.49 11.48
CA VAL A 151 26.57 -13.55 10.47
C VAL A 151 25.31 -13.66 9.62
N TRP A 152 25.49 -13.74 8.30
CA TRP A 152 24.39 -13.84 7.34
C TRP A 152 24.12 -15.29 6.96
N PHE A 153 22.85 -15.66 6.95
CA PHE A 153 22.32 -16.98 6.63
C PHE A 153 21.40 -16.93 5.41
N ALA A 154 21.26 -18.05 4.70
CA ALA A 154 20.31 -18.20 3.61
C ALA A 154 18.87 -18.17 4.12
N GLY A 155 17.99 -17.57 3.33
CA GLY A 155 16.56 -17.48 3.62
C GLY A 155 16.09 -16.08 4.01
N VAL A 156 14.77 -15.94 4.14
CA VAL A 156 14.09 -14.72 4.55
C VAL A 156 14.00 -14.64 6.09
N HIS A 157 13.45 -13.56 6.61
CA HIS A 157 13.36 -13.26 8.04
C HIS A 157 12.99 -14.48 8.90
N SER A 158 11.87 -15.14 8.59
CA SER A 158 11.43 -16.32 9.37
C SER A 158 12.11 -17.62 8.96
N ASN A 159 12.90 -17.67 7.88
CA ASN A 159 13.80 -18.79 7.63
C ASN A 159 15.04 -18.74 8.52
N VAL A 160 15.38 -17.57 9.06
CA VAL A 160 16.51 -17.39 9.99
C VAL A 160 16.02 -17.29 11.42
N GLY A 161 14.93 -16.56 11.67
CA GLY A 161 14.38 -16.35 13.02
C GLY A 161 13.38 -17.40 13.48
N GLY A 162 12.94 -18.32 12.60
CA GLY A 162 11.91 -19.31 12.89
C GLY A 162 10.48 -18.80 12.60
N GLY A 163 9.52 -19.73 12.66
CA GLY A 163 8.09 -19.41 12.51
C GLY A 163 7.41 -19.97 11.26
N TYR A 164 8.13 -20.54 10.30
CA TYR A 164 7.52 -21.29 9.20
C TYR A 164 7.24 -22.75 9.58
N PRO A 165 6.23 -23.39 8.96
CA PRO A 165 5.92 -24.80 9.25
C PRO A 165 7.09 -25.76 8.95
N GLU A 166 7.81 -25.52 7.84
CA GLU A 166 9.05 -26.23 7.51
C GLU A 166 10.23 -25.39 8.01
N ASP A 167 10.69 -25.64 9.21
CA ASP A 167 11.63 -24.79 9.96
C ASP A 167 13.11 -25.24 9.86
N GLN A 168 13.40 -26.33 9.18
CA GLN A 168 14.73 -26.95 9.08
C GLN A 168 15.83 -25.95 8.69
N LEU A 169 15.50 -24.90 7.90
CA LEU A 169 16.47 -23.87 7.54
C LEU A 169 16.78 -22.94 8.72
N SER A 170 15.78 -22.59 9.54
CA SER A 170 15.96 -21.77 10.73
C SER A 170 16.78 -22.49 11.81
N LEU A 171 16.72 -23.82 11.84
CA LEU A 171 17.55 -24.61 12.75
C LEU A 171 19.06 -24.48 12.45
N VAL A 172 19.45 -24.05 11.26
CA VAL A 172 20.86 -23.77 10.94
C VAL A 172 21.37 -22.56 11.73
N SER A 173 20.61 -21.49 11.80
CA SER A 173 20.96 -20.30 12.58
C SER A 173 20.81 -20.55 14.07
N LEU A 174 19.83 -21.35 14.47
CA LEU A 174 19.65 -21.77 15.85
C LEU A 174 20.82 -22.61 16.34
N ASP A 175 21.28 -23.63 15.62
CA ASP A 175 22.45 -24.44 15.94
C ASP A 175 23.70 -23.58 16.14
N TRP A 176 23.94 -22.62 15.24
CA TRP A 176 25.02 -21.67 15.38
C TRP A 176 24.89 -20.83 16.67
N MET A 177 23.73 -20.29 16.94
CA MET A 177 23.47 -19.44 18.11
C MET A 177 23.58 -20.23 19.43
N MET A 178 23.08 -21.47 19.45
CA MET A 178 23.22 -22.37 20.58
C MET A 178 24.68 -22.63 20.90
N GLY A 179 25.51 -22.88 19.89
CA GLY A 179 26.97 -23.07 20.10
C GLY A 179 27.65 -21.80 20.62
N GLN A 180 27.21 -20.58 20.17
CA GLN A 180 27.73 -19.35 20.74
C GLN A 180 27.30 -19.12 22.18
N ALA A 181 26.04 -19.46 22.53
CA ALA A 181 25.50 -19.29 23.86
C ALA A 181 26.16 -20.28 24.85
N ASP A 182 26.33 -21.53 24.44
CA ASP A 182 26.99 -22.59 25.26
C ASP A 182 28.46 -22.24 25.52
N ALA A 183 29.20 -21.77 24.52
CA ALA A 183 30.56 -21.27 24.67
C ALA A 183 30.68 -20.07 25.66
N ASN A 184 29.58 -19.37 25.92
CA ASN A 184 29.48 -18.27 26.87
C ASN A 184 28.77 -18.64 28.16
N GLY A 185 28.66 -19.95 28.46
CA GLY A 185 28.25 -20.49 29.77
C GLY A 185 26.75 -20.80 29.90
N LEU A 186 25.96 -20.78 28.80
CA LEU A 186 24.59 -21.24 28.82
C LEU A 186 24.55 -22.77 28.78
N VAL A 187 23.97 -23.39 29.79
CA VAL A 187 23.81 -24.84 29.85
C VAL A 187 22.59 -25.27 29.04
N LEU A 188 22.82 -26.06 27.99
CA LEU A 188 21.79 -26.57 27.10
C LEU A 188 21.52 -28.06 27.36
N ARG A 189 20.25 -28.48 27.18
CA ARG A 189 19.90 -29.91 27.20
C ARG A 189 20.50 -30.59 25.96
N ARG A 190 21.31 -31.62 26.20
CA ARG A 190 22.01 -32.34 25.12
C ARG A 190 21.04 -32.91 24.07
N SER A 191 19.91 -33.50 24.52
CA SER A 191 18.89 -34.03 23.61
C SER A 191 18.34 -33.00 22.62
N VAL A 192 18.13 -31.75 23.08
CA VAL A 192 17.65 -30.67 22.20
C VAL A 192 18.73 -30.25 21.20
N VAL A 193 19.98 -30.16 21.66
CA VAL A 193 21.14 -29.87 20.81
C VAL A 193 21.27 -30.90 19.69
N ASP A 194 21.16 -32.19 20.05
CA ASP A 194 21.27 -33.30 19.09
C ASP A 194 20.09 -33.34 18.11
N GLU A 195 18.86 -33.03 18.59
CA GLU A 195 17.66 -32.90 17.75
C GLU A 195 17.84 -31.80 16.71
N VAL A 196 18.23 -30.61 17.13
CA VAL A 196 18.48 -29.48 16.23
C VAL A 196 19.57 -29.83 15.22
N ALA A 197 20.66 -30.43 15.67
CA ALA A 197 21.79 -30.82 14.81
C ALA A 197 21.43 -31.86 13.76
N SER A 198 20.52 -32.80 14.09
CA SER A 198 20.07 -33.85 13.16
C SER A 198 18.99 -33.37 12.18
N THR A 199 18.17 -32.42 12.60
CA THR A 199 17.01 -31.96 11.83
C THR A 199 17.35 -30.79 10.89
N LYS A 200 18.33 -29.93 11.24
CA LYS A 200 18.70 -28.76 10.43
C LYS A 200 19.12 -29.14 9.02
N SER A 201 18.70 -28.33 8.05
CA SER A 201 19.10 -28.50 6.66
C SER A 201 19.38 -27.17 5.98
N SER A 202 20.59 -27.03 5.42
CA SER A 202 20.98 -25.90 4.58
C SER A 202 20.23 -25.85 3.25
N TYR A 203 19.64 -26.98 2.84
CA TYR A 203 18.94 -27.13 1.55
C TYR A 203 17.42 -27.08 1.68
N ALA A 204 16.89 -26.84 2.90
CA ALA A 204 15.46 -26.73 3.12
C ALA A 204 14.87 -25.51 2.40
N ARG A 205 13.55 -25.50 2.29
CA ARG A 205 12.79 -24.52 1.52
C ARG A 205 13.02 -23.08 1.98
N ILE A 206 13.27 -22.18 1.03
CA ILE A 206 13.19 -20.73 1.23
C ILE A 206 11.78 -20.28 0.84
N TYR A 207 11.10 -19.62 1.77
CA TYR A 207 9.75 -19.10 1.56
C TYR A 207 9.77 -17.75 0.82
N ASP A 208 8.68 -17.44 0.14
CA ASP A 208 8.48 -16.11 -0.46
C ASP A 208 7.85 -15.17 0.58
N SER A 209 8.63 -14.28 1.16
CA SER A 209 8.17 -13.30 2.15
C SER A 209 7.18 -12.26 1.58
N ARG A 210 7.04 -12.19 0.25
CA ARG A 210 6.14 -11.27 -0.44
C ARG A 210 4.97 -11.96 -1.14
N ALA A 211 4.67 -13.22 -0.79
CA ALA A 211 3.49 -13.94 -1.29
C ALA A 211 2.18 -13.34 -0.75
N GLY A 212 1.11 -13.43 -1.52
CA GLY A 212 -0.21 -12.92 -1.15
C GLY A 212 -0.19 -11.43 -0.83
N PHE A 213 -0.77 -11.05 0.31
CA PHE A 213 -0.75 -9.64 0.78
C PHE A 213 0.64 -9.09 1.06
N GLY A 214 1.65 -9.95 1.14
CA GLY A 214 3.05 -9.52 1.25
C GLY A 214 3.54 -8.70 0.05
N VAL A 215 2.83 -8.72 -1.07
CA VAL A 215 3.14 -7.91 -2.26
C VAL A 215 3.13 -6.40 -1.96
N TYR A 216 2.37 -5.97 -0.95
CA TYR A 216 2.28 -4.57 -0.53
C TYR A 216 3.46 -4.08 0.33
N TYR A 217 4.33 -4.98 0.81
CA TYR A 217 5.61 -4.55 1.34
C TYR A 217 6.47 -3.97 0.21
N ARG A 218 7.05 -2.79 0.45
CA ARG A 218 7.94 -2.14 -0.51
C ARG A 218 9.07 -3.08 -0.92
N TYR A 219 9.24 -3.28 -2.24
CA TYR A 219 10.24 -4.17 -2.77
C TYR A 219 11.64 -3.57 -2.66
N ALA A 220 12.46 -4.16 -1.86
CA ALA A 220 13.88 -3.84 -1.75
C ALA A 220 14.67 -5.07 -1.28
N PRO A 221 15.44 -5.73 -2.14
CA PRO A 221 16.41 -6.72 -1.72
C PRO A 221 17.36 -6.13 -0.68
N ARG A 222 17.77 -6.94 0.28
CA ARG A 222 18.65 -6.50 1.35
C ARG A 222 19.92 -5.86 0.83
N GLN A 223 20.38 -4.82 1.49
CA GLN A 223 21.66 -4.20 1.25
C GLN A 223 22.62 -4.68 2.32
N ILE A 224 23.53 -5.57 1.93
CA ILE A 224 24.60 -6.00 2.81
C ILE A 224 25.65 -4.87 2.80
N PRO A 225 26.02 -4.30 3.95
CA PRO A 225 27.06 -3.29 4.01
C PRO A 225 28.37 -3.87 3.47
N VAL A 226 28.85 -3.35 2.37
CA VAL A 226 30.20 -3.58 1.91
C VAL A 226 31.00 -2.37 2.39
N GLY A 227 32.03 -2.64 3.17
CA GLY A 227 32.78 -1.70 3.95
C GLY A 227 32.82 -0.27 3.43
N ILE A 228 32.48 0.64 4.30
CA ILE A 228 32.84 2.05 4.10
C ILE A 228 34.37 2.06 4.18
N ASP A 229 35.01 2.30 3.03
CA ASP A 229 36.44 2.58 2.99
C ASP A 229 36.71 3.90 3.73
N THR A 230 36.86 3.82 5.04
CA THR A 230 37.79 4.74 5.68
C THR A 230 39.19 4.21 5.36
N VAL A 231 40.14 5.10 5.14
CA VAL A 231 41.50 4.79 4.69
C VAL A 231 42.17 3.61 5.45
N ASP A 232 41.60 3.21 6.60
CA ASP A 232 42.23 2.26 7.51
C ASP A 232 41.38 1.01 7.87
N LEU A 233 40.09 0.91 7.49
CA LEU A 233 39.25 -0.21 7.95
C LEU A 233 38.20 -0.65 6.92
N LYS A 234 38.47 -1.79 6.27
CA LYS A 234 37.53 -2.44 5.35
C LYS A 234 36.78 -3.56 6.06
N ILE A 235 35.47 -3.33 6.39
CA ILE A 235 34.64 -4.34 7.03
C ILE A 235 33.94 -5.15 5.94
N ARG A 236 34.21 -6.47 5.90
CA ARG A 236 33.54 -7.41 5.00
C ARG A 236 32.46 -8.20 5.78
N PRO A 237 31.27 -8.44 5.18
CA PRO A 237 30.26 -9.25 5.83
C PRO A 237 30.73 -10.67 6.07
N ILE A 238 30.27 -11.28 7.14
CA ILE A 238 30.51 -12.70 7.45
C ILE A 238 29.28 -13.50 7.00
N ILE A 239 29.52 -14.45 6.10
CA ILE A 239 28.51 -15.35 5.57
C ILE A 239 28.69 -16.73 6.21
N HIS A 240 27.63 -17.32 6.70
CA HIS A 240 27.70 -18.68 7.26
C HIS A 240 28.03 -19.70 6.16
N GLY A 241 28.87 -20.70 6.47
CA GLY A 241 29.30 -21.70 5.49
C GLY A 241 28.15 -22.47 4.81
N SER A 242 27.00 -22.60 5.49
CA SER A 242 25.80 -23.22 4.91
C SER A 242 25.29 -22.51 3.66
N VAL A 243 25.48 -21.20 3.54
CA VAL A 243 25.10 -20.42 2.35
C VAL A 243 25.91 -20.87 1.16
N VAL A 244 27.23 -20.90 1.32
CA VAL A 244 28.15 -21.33 0.27
C VAL A 244 27.94 -22.80 -0.12
N MET A 245 27.71 -23.67 0.85
CA MET A 245 27.34 -25.08 0.60
C MET A 245 26.05 -25.18 -0.23
N ARG A 246 25.04 -24.38 0.10
CA ARG A 246 23.79 -24.33 -0.67
C ARG A 246 24.01 -23.80 -2.10
N MET A 247 24.83 -22.77 -2.24
CA MET A 247 25.18 -22.23 -3.57
C MET A 247 25.88 -23.26 -4.43
N ALA A 248 26.88 -23.97 -3.89
CA ALA A 248 27.69 -24.91 -4.67
C ALA A 248 26.98 -26.24 -4.96
N ASN A 249 26.21 -26.76 -4.01
CA ASN A 249 25.69 -28.13 -4.04
C ASN A 249 24.14 -28.19 -4.07
N GLY A 250 23.44 -27.06 -3.95
CA GLY A 250 21.99 -27.02 -3.96
C GLY A 250 21.41 -27.24 -5.36
N SER A 251 20.42 -28.13 -5.45
CA SER A 251 19.71 -28.43 -6.72
C SER A 251 18.89 -27.24 -7.24
N ASP A 252 18.57 -26.28 -6.38
CA ASP A 252 17.80 -25.07 -6.68
C ASP A 252 18.67 -23.97 -7.34
N LEU A 253 19.97 -24.19 -7.49
CA LEU A 253 20.94 -23.20 -7.95
C LEU A 253 20.78 -21.87 -7.21
N TYR A 254 20.76 -21.96 -5.93
CA TYR A 254 20.59 -20.81 -5.05
C TYR A 254 21.65 -19.75 -5.31
N ALA A 255 21.21 -18.52 -5.54
CA ALA A 255 22.05 -17.38 -5.78
C ALA A 255 21.45 -16.13 -5.11
N PRO A 256 21.99 -15.70 -3.96
CA PRO A 256 21.46 -14.53 -3.24
C PRO A 256 21.62 -13.25 -4.06
N ILE A 257 20.56 -12.47 -4.18
CA ILE A 257 20.54 -11.19 -4.92
C ILE A 257 21.45 -10.16 -4.25
N SER A 258 21.50 -10.20 -2.93
CA SER A 258 22.17 -9.21 -2.08
C SER A 258 23.66 -9.46 -1.90
N LEU A 259 24.12 -10.65 -2.18
CA LEU A 259 25.50 -11.05 -1.93
C LEU A 259 26.43 -10.42 -2.98
N ARG A 260 27.48 -9.79 -2.49
CA ARG A 260 28.53 -9.19 -3.32
C ARG A 260 29.77 -10.08 -3.32
N ARG A 261 30.76 -9.69 -4.09
CA ARG A 261 31.97 -10.46 -4.36
C ARG A 261 32.90 -10.66 -3.15
N GLU A 262 32.91 -9.70 -2.24
CA GLU A 262 33.87 -9.65 -1.13
C GLU A 262 33.18 -9.96 0.20
N PHE A 263 33.47 -11.11 0.78
CA PHE A 263 32.95 -11.52 2.08
C PHE A 263 33.84 -12.58 2.75
N TRP A 264 33.64 -12.76 4.04
CA TRP A 264 34.20 -13.86 4.81
C TRP A 264 33.20 -15.00 4.91
N VAL A 265 33.71 -16.24 4.84
CA VAL A 265 32.90 -17.45 5.05
C VAL A 265 33.27 -18.02 6.41
N LEU A 266 32.25 -18.14 7.28
CA LEU A 266 32.42 -18.74 8.59
C LEU A 266 32.41 -20.28 8.47
N ALA A 267 33.54 -20.89 8.79
CA ALA A 267 33.72 -22.33 8.79
C ALA A 267 33.20 -22.97 10.10
N PRO A 268 32.91 -24.29 10.11
CA PRO A 268 32.42 -25.01 11.31
C PRO A 268 33.35 -24.96 12.51
N ASN A 269 34.66 -24.75 12.28
CA ASN A 269 35.65 -24.58 13.34
C ASN A 269 35.74 -23.15 13.89
N GLY A 270 34.86 -22.26 13.43
CA GLY A 270 34.87 -20.85 13.79
C GLY A 270 35.85 -19.97 13.00
N GLU A 271 36.67 -20.55 12.11
CA GLU A 271 37.61 -19.82 11.27
C GLU A 271 36.90 -19.05 10.17
N LEU A 272 37.46 -17.90 9.80
CA LEU A 272 36.98 -17.08 8.70
C LEU A 272 37.82 -17.35 7.44
N LEU A 273 37.20 -17.93 6.42
CA LEU A 273 37.80 -18.21 5.13
C LEU A 273 37.50 -17.06 4.16
N PRO A 274 38.50 -16.50 3.44
CA PRO A 274 38.26 -15.46 2.46
C PRO A 274 37.60 -16.03 1.21
N MET A 275 36.58 -15.36 0.67
CA MET A 275 36.05 -15.70 -0.65
C MET A 275 36.96 -15.21 -1.79
N GLU A 276 37.94 -14.35 -1.53
CA GLU A 276 38.89 -13.89 -2.54
C GLU A 276 40.03 -14.85 -2.74
N GLY A 277 40.37 -15.12 -4.01
CA GLY A 277 41.62 -15.58 -4.48
C GLY A 277 42.33 -14.49 -5.26
N GLY A 278 43.01 -13.61 -4.64
CA GLY A 278 43.94 -12.63 -5.25
C GLY A 278 45.11 -12.39 -4.32
N PRO A 279 46.35 -12.34 -4.83
CA PRO A 279 47.51 -12.02 -4.02
C PRO A 279 47.45 -10.56 -3.60
N GLY A 280 47.45 -10.32 -2.32
CA GLY A 280 47.89 -9.07 -1.75
C GLY A 280 46.87 -7.95 -1.70
N THR A 281 46.15 -7.93 -0.65
CA THR A 281 45.94 -6.75 0.21
C THR A 281 45.43 -7.23 1.57
N LEU A 282 46.33 -7.81 2.30
CA LEU A 282 46.25 -7.91 3.75
C LEU A 282 46.43 -6.52 4.34
N GLN A 283 45.43 -5.66 4.18
CA GLN A 283 45.38 -4.43 4.93
C GLN A 283 44.47 -4.65 6.15
N LEU A 284 45.09 -4.46 7.27
CA LEU A 284 44.59 -4.59 8.62
C LEU A 284 43.70 -5.82 8.85
N ASP A 285 44.26 -6.73 9.55
CA ASP A 285 43.68 -8.00 9.95
C ASP A 285 42.35 -7.76 10.71
N SER A 286 41.26 -7.55 9.96
CA SER A 286 39.91 -7.47 10.54
C SER A 286 39.57 -8.76 11.33
N THR A 287 40.34 -9.82 11.12
CA THR A 287 40.24 -11.05 11.91
C THR A 287 40.75 -10.84 13.33
N LYS A 288 41.68 -9.90 13.59
CA LYS A 288 42.12 -9.55 14.94
C LYS A 288 41.08 -8.73 15.72
N LEU A 289 40.22 -7.98 15.00
CA LEU A 289 39.16 -7.20 15.62
C LEU A 289 37.88 -8.03 15.85
N ARG A 290 37.77 -9.17 15.18
CA ARG A 290 36.65 -10.11 15.28
C ARG A 290 37.18 -11.42 15.85
N SER A 291 36.74 -11.85 17.03
CA SER A 291 37.03 -13.22 17.46
C SER A 291 36.37 -14.17 16.48
N ALA A 292 37.07 -15.26 16.18
CA ALA A 292 36.45 -16.40 15.56
C ALA A 292 35.20 -16.79 16.39
N ALA A 293 34.10 -17.09 15.72
CA ALA A 293 32.95 -17.66 16.40
C ALA A 293 33.37 -18.97 17.09
N ALA A 294 32.73 -19.32 18.22
CA ALA A 294 33.02 -20.58 18.84
C ALA A 294 32.78 -21.73 17.83
N PRO A 295 33.62 -22.76 17.81
CA PRO A 295 33.45 -23.91 16.94
C PRO A 295 32.13 -24.62 17.24
N SER A 296 31.59 -25.33 16.25
CA SER A 296 30.38 -26.14 16.44
C SER A 296 30.64 -27.22 17.47
N GLN A 297 29.89 -27.20 18.56
CA GLN A 297 30.03 -28.17 19.63
C GLN A 297 29.30 -29.49 19.36
N THR A 298 28.46 -29.54 18.32
CA THR A 298 27.71 -30.72 17.91
C THR A 298 28.52 -31.69 17.04
N LEU A 299 29.74 -31.30 16.62
CA LEU A 299 30.56 -32.07 15.71
C LEU A 299 31.86 -32.56 16.40
N SER A 300 32.29 -33.78 16.09
CA SER A 300 33.61 -34.24 16.43
C SER A 300 34.70 -33.51 15.63
N THR A 301 35.93 -33.51 16.14
CA THR A 301 37.08 -32.88 15.45
C THR A 301 37.28 -33.40 14.02
N ALA A 302 37.08 -34.70 13.79
CA ALA A 302 37.14 -35.29 12.46
C ALA A 302 36.01 -34.77 11.53
N GLN A 303 34.79 -34.66 12.03
CA GLN A 303 33.65 -34.10 11.27
C GLN A 303 33.84 -32.59 10.96
N ILE A 304 34.40 -31.83 11.90
CA ILE A 304 34.75 -30.41 11.68
C ILE A 304 35.77 -30.30 10.54
N GLY A 305 36.83 -31.14 10.57
CA GLY A 305 37.84 -31.18 9.52
C GLY A 305 37.25 -31.54 8.15
N ALA A 306 36.44 -32.58 8.05
CA ALA A 306 35.78 -32.99 6.81
C ALA A 306 34.84 -31.89 6.26
N LYS A 307 34.03 -31.25 7.11
CA LYS A 307 33.13 -30.16 6.69
C LYS A 307 33.90 -28.90 6.28
N LYS A 308 35.04 -28.60 6.92
CA LYS A 308 35.92 -27.49 6.49
C LYS A 308 36.49 -27.78 5.12
N THR A 309 36.98 -28.96 4.84
CA THR A 309 37.48 -29.35 3.52
C THR A 309 36.41 -29.30 2.45
N ALA A 310 35.20 -29.81 2.73
CA ALA A 310 34.07 -29.69 1.81
C ALA A 310 33.68 -28.22 1.54
N LEU A 311 33.74 -27.37 2.56
CA LEU A 311 33.47 -25.93 2.40
C LEU A 311 34.52 -25.25 1.54
N GLN A 312 35.81 -25.59 1.71
CA GLN A 312 36.89 -25.06 0.87
C GLN A 312 36.72 -25.49 -0.59
N GLN A 313 36.31 -26.75 -0.84
CA GLN A 313 35.98 -27.24 -2.17
C GLN A 313 34.78 -26.48 -2.76
N ALA A 314 33.75 -26.24 -1.96
CA ALA A 314 32.59 -25.46 -2.37
C ALA A 314 32.94 -24.01 -2.73
N ILE A 315 33.81 -23.37 -1.93
CA ILE A 315 34.34 -22.02 -2.23
C ILE A 315 35.11 -22.01 -3.56
N ALA A 316 35.94 -23.04 -3.80
CA ALA A 316 36.70 -23.16 -5.03
C ALA A 316 35.83 -23.43 -6.26
N ALA A 317 34.70 -24.12 -6.08
CA ALA A 317 33.75 -24.45 -7.15
C ALA A 317 32.83 -23.28 -7.57
N LEU A 318 32.70 -22.25 -6.72
CA LEU A 318 31.85 -21.10 -7.04
C LEU A 318 32.60 -20.13 -7.96
N ASP A 319 31.96 -19.84 -9.06
CA ASP A 319 32.43 -18.78 -9.95
C ASP A 319 32.33 -17.40 -9.27
N ARG A 320 33.21 -16.50 -9.67
CA ARG A 320 33.13 -15.12 -9.21
C ARG A 320 32.12 -14.37 -10.06
N PRO A 321 31.13 -13.71 -9.43
CA PRO A 321 30.18 -12.95 -10.21
C PRO A 321 30.91 -11.81 -10.94
N ASP A 322 30.63 -11.71 -12.25
CA ASP A 322 31.04 -10.57 -13.04
C ASP A 322 30.26 -9.31 -12.60
N THR A 323 30.95 -8.18 -12.55
CA THR A 323 30.35 -6.89 -12.15
C THR A 323 29.19 -6.49 -13.06
N ASP A 324 29.28 -6.80 -14.37
CA ASP A 324 28.24 -6.50 -15.33
C ASP A 324 27.01 -7.40 -15.13
N ALA A 325 27.20 -8.69 -14.84
CA ALA A 325 26.12 -9.60 -14.54
C ALA A 325 25.36 -9.21 -13.27
N VAL A 326 26.08 -8.84 -12.20
CA VAL A 326 25.48 -8.27 -10.98
C VAL A 326 24.77 -6.97 -11.29
N GLY A 327 25.34 -6.13 -12.15
CA GLY A 327 24.70 -4.90 -12.61
C GLY A 327 23.35 -5.15 -13.26
N LEU A 328 23.23 -6.17 -14.11
CA LEU A 328 21.96 -6.55 -14.75
C LEU A 328 20.89 -7.04 -13.76
N VAL A 329 21.28 -7.71 -12.68
CA VAL A 329 20.35 -8.07 -11.59
C VAL A 329 19.72 -6.82 -11.02
N TRP A 330 20.54 -5.83 -10.64
CA TRP A 330 20.06 -4.58 -10.04
C TRP A 330 19.29 -3.67 -11.01
N ASP A 331 19.59 -3.70 -12.30
CA ASP A 331 18.80 -3.04 -13.34
C ASP A 331 17.38 -3.62 -13.41
N THR A 332 17.24 -4.94 -13.19
CA THR A 332 15.93 -5.60 -13.15
C THR A 332 15.19 -5.33 -11.85
N VAL A 333 15.90 -5.28 -10.72
CA VAL A 333 15.37 -4.87 -9.42
C VAL A 333 14.70 -3.49 -9.51
N TRP A 334 15.28 -2.57 -10.27
CA TRP A 334 14.71 -1.24 -10.48
C TRP A 334 13.32 -1.29 -11.13
N TRP A 335 13.13 -2.11 -12.18
CA TRP A 335 11.82 -2.26 -12.82
C TRP A 335 10.77 -2.88 -11.90
N ARG A 336 11.17 -3.84 -11.07
CA ARG A 336 10.26 -4.41 -10.07
C ARG A 336 9.84 -3.40 -9.00
N ARG A 337 10.72 -2.46 -8.64
CA ARG A 337 10.36 -1.32 -7.76
C ARG A 337 9.32 -0.41 -8.39
N ILE A 338 9.48 -0.09 -9.67
CA ILE A 338 8.50 0.71 -10.41
C ILE A 338 7.15 0.00 -10.43
N ALA A 339 7.11 -1.29 -10.74
CA ALA A 339 5.87 -2.09 -10.70
C ALA A 339 5.18 -2.07 -9.33
N TYR A 340 5.94 -2.09 -8.25
CA TYR A 340 5.40 -1.95 -6.90
C TYR A 340 4.67 -0.62 -6.69
N PHE A 341 5.26 0.50 -7.10
CA PHE A 341 4.61 1.81 -6.94
C PHE A 341 3.35 1.94 -7.80
N PHE A 342 3.34 1.38 -9.01
CA PHE A 342 2.11 1.33 -9.82
C PHE A 342 1.04 0.50 -9.14
N ALA A 343 1.36 -0.70 -8.63
CA ALA A 343 0.40 -1.53 -7.92
C ALA A 343 -0.16 -0.82 -6.68
N LEU A 344 0.69 -0.14 -5.89
CA LEU A 344 0.27 0.65 -4.73
C LEU A 344 -0.65 1.81 -5.14
N THR A 345 -0.32 2.53 -6.21
CA THR A 345 -1.14 3.64 -6.73
C THR A 345 -2.51 3.16 -7.18
N PHE A 346 -2.58 2.09 -7.99
CA PHE A 346 -3.87 1.57 -8.46
C PHE A 346 -4.72 1.00 -7.31
N THR A 347 -4.09 0.38 -6.32
CA THR A 347 -4.79 -0.07 -5.10
C THR A 347 -5.34 1.12 -4.31
N ALA A 348 -4.56 2.20 -4.16
CA ALA A 348 -5.02 3.41 -3.49
C ALA A 348 -6.19 4.08 -4.24
N LEU A 349 -6.14 4.12 -5.58
CA LEU A 349 -7.24 4.61 -6.40
C LEU A 349 -8.51 3.76 -6.24
N LEU A 350 -8.41 2.42 -6.20
CA LEU A 350 -9.55 1.55 -5.93
C LEU A 350 -10.11 1.75 -4.52
N ALA A 351 -9.26 1.93 -3.52
CA ALA A 351 -9.70 2.20 -2.15
C ALA A 351 -10.41 3.55 -2.03
N ALA A 352 -9.91 4.58 -2.72
CA ALA A 352 -10.48 5.91 -2.73
C ALA A 352 -11.64 6.07 -3.75
N PHE A 353 -11.96 5.04 -4.53
CA PHE A 353 -12.89 5.11 -5.65
C PHE A 353 -14.26 5.71 -5.30
N PRO A 354 -14.90 5.41 -4.14
CA PRO A 354 -16.15 6.05 -3.75
C PRO A 354 -16.08 7.58 -3.62
N LEU A 355 -14.87 8.11 -3.38
CA LEU A 355 -14.65 9.56 -3.21
C LEU A 355 -14.28 10.25 -4.52
N ILE A 356 -13.61 9.54 -5.43
CA ILE A 356 -12.99 10.12 -6.63
C ILE A 356 -13.62 9.64 -7.95
N GLY A 357 -14.54 8.66 -7.90
CA GLY A 357 -15.07 7.99 -9.09
C GLY A 357 -15.66 8.95 -10.12
N SER A 358 -16.44 9.94 -9.70
CA SER A 358 -16.99 10.98 -10.57
C SER A 358 -15.91 11.89 -11.18
N THR A 359 -14.98 12.39 -10.36
CA THR A 359 -13.88 13.23 -10.84
C THR A 359 -12.96 12.47 -11.80
N LEU A 360 -12.76 11.18 -11.55
CA LEU A 360 -11.97 10.32 -12.42
C LEU A 360 -12.68 10.07 -13.76
N HIS A 361 -13.98 9.86 -13.73
CA HIS A 361 -14.84 9.76 -14.91
C HIS A 361 -14.67 11.00 -15.78
N ASP A 362 -14.92 12.18 -15.22
CA ASP A 362 -14.78 13.45 -15.94
C ASP A 362 -13.37 13.64 -16.50
N ALA A 363 -12.32 13.31 -15.75
CA ALA A 363 -10.93 13.42 -16.19
C ALA A 363 -10.59 12.44 -17.33
N ILE A 364 -11.06 11.20 -17.27
CA ILE A 364 -10.83 10.19 -18.31
C ILE A 364 -11.57 10.58 -19.57
N PHE A 365 -12.83 11.01 -19.47
CA PHE A 365 -13.60 11.43 -20.64
C PHE A 365 -13.05 12.70 -21.28
N ALA A 366 -12.56 13.67 -20.49
CA ALA A 366 -11.86 14.83 -21.03
C ALA A 366 -10.57 14.44 -21.77
N LEU A 367 -9.80 13.46 -21.22
CA LEU A 367 -8.60 12.94 -21.88
C LEU A 367 -8.95 12.18 -23.17
N VAL A 368 -9.97 11.32 -23.12
CA VAL A 368 -10.47 10.56 -24.26
C VAL A 368 -10.98 11.51 -25.36
N GLY A 369 -11.74 12.55 -24.99
CA GLY A 369 -12.21 13.58 -25.92
C GLY A 369 -11.09 14.42 -26.55
N ALA A 370 -9.93 14.54 -25.89
CA ALA A 370 -8.76 15.21 -26.43
C ALA A 370 -7.98 14.37 -27.48
N LEU A 371 -8.33 13.07 -27.67
CA LEU A 371 -7.67 12.17 -28.62
C LEU A 371 -8.50 12.01 -29.89
N PRO A 372 -8.18 12.71 -30.98
CA PRO A 372 -9.09 12.89 -32.13
C PRO A 372 -9.43 11.63 -32.93
N VAL A 373 -8.70 10.53 -32.75
CA VAL A 373 -8.95 9.25 -33.46
C VAL A 373 -9.29 8.12 -32.52
N PHE A 374 -8.68 8.07 -31.36
CA PHE A 374 -8.87 6.99 -30.39
C PHE A 374 -10.05 7.23 -29.43
N GLY A 375 -10.47 8.49 -29.28
CA GLY A 375 -11.49 8.86 -28.29
C GLY A 375 -12.83 8.18 -28.53
N GLU A 376 -13.32 8.19 -29.78
CA GLU A 376 -14.58 7.53 -30.13
C GLU A 376 -14.56 6.02 -29.91
N TYR A 377 -13.42 5.34 -30.21
CA TYR A 377 -13.27 3.91 -30.00
C TYR A 377 -13.22 3.53 -28.53
N LEU A 378 -12.52 4.33 -27.74
CA LEU A 378 -12.47 4.14 -26.29
C LEU A 378 -13.84 4.38 -25.67
N ALA A 379 -14.56 5.41 -26.10
CA ALA A 379 -15.91 5.68 -25.62
C ALA A 379 -16.87 4.53 -25.97
N GLN A 380 -16.86 4.03 -27.21
CA GLN A 380 -17.66 2.87 -27.62
C GLN A 380 -17.26 1.59 -26.89
N PHE A 381 -15.95 1.36 -26.66
CA PHE A 381 -15.48 0.25 -25.86
C PHE A 381 -16.02 0.34 -24.44
N PHE A 382 -15.95 1.49 -23.81
CA PHE A 382 -16.48 1.71 -22.46
C PHE A 382 -17.99 1.45 -22.41
N GLU A 383 -18.78 2.04 -23.32
CA GLU A 383 -20.23 1.78 -23.42
C GLU A 383 -20.55 0.29 -23.56
N SER A 384 -19.75 -0.44 -24.36
CA SER A 384 -19.97 -1.87 -24.60
C SER A 384 -19.65 -2.73 -23.36
N THR A 385 -18.71 -2.30 -22.52
CA THR A 385 -18.26 -3.03 -21.32
C THR A 385 -19.07 -2.68 -20.08
N ASP A 386 -19.67 -1.51 -19.99
CA ASP A 386 -20.38 -1.02 -18.81
C ASP A 386 -21.54 -1.92 -18.37
N GLY A 387 -22.37 -2.34 -19.30
CA GLY A 387 -23.50 -3.21 -19.00
C GLY A 387 -23.10 -4.60 -18.46
N PRO A 388 -22.20 -5.33 -19.10
CA PRO A 388 -21.69 -6.60 -18.59
C PRO A 388 -20.99 -6.48 -17.24
N VAL A 389 -20.10 -5.50 -17.07
CA VAL A 389 -19.34 -5.28 -15.82
C VAL A 389 -20.27 -4.93 -14.68
N SER A 390 -21.21 -4.02 -14.89
CA SER A 390 -22.22 -3.64 -13.89
C SER A 390 -23.05 -4.84 -13.43
N ARG A 391 -23.41 -5.78 -14.33
CA ARG A 391 -24.12 -7.02 -13.97
C ARG A 391 -23.26 -7.95 -13.11
N VAL A 392 -21.99 -8.10 -13.43
CA VAL A 392 -21.05 -8.89 -12.63
C VAL A 392 -20.88 -8.28 -11.24
N ILE A 393 -20.72 -6.96 -11.13
CA ILE A 393 -20.60 -6.27 -9.84
C ILE A 393 -21.90 -6.45 -9.02
N THR A 394 -23.06 -6.33 -9.65
CA THR A 394 -24.35 -6.56 -8.99
C THR A 394 -24.48 -7.99 -8.45
N PHE A 395 -24.06 -8.98 -9.21
CA PHE A 395 -24.02 -10.38 -8.79
C PHE A 395 -23.07 -10.56 -7.59
N VAL A 396 -21.87 -10.06 -7.67
CA VAL A 396 -20.86 -10.13 -6.59
C VAL A 396 -21.37 -9.42 -5.34
N ASN A 397 -22.02 -8.27 -5.48
CA ASN A 397 -22.55 -7.48 -4.37
C ASN A 397 -23.55 -8.27 -3.52
N HIS A 398 -24.28 -9.22 -4.12
CA HIS A 398 -25.21 -10.08 -3.40
C HIS A 398 -24.54 -10.93 -2.30
N PHE A 399 -23.25 -11.25 -2.46
CA PHE A 399 -22.46 -12.04 -1.51
C PHE A 399 -21.60 -11.19 -0.58
N MET A 400 -21.56 -9.86 -0.79
CA MET A 400 -20.68 -8.97 -0.02
C MET A 400 -21.37 -8.41 1.21
N PRO A 401 -20.64 -8.23 2.32
CA PRO A 401 -21.14 -7.56 3.51
C PRO A 401 -21.58 -6.12 3.20
N SER A 402 -22.61 -5.65 3.90
CA SER A 402 -23.22 -4.33 3.67
C SER A 402 -22.26 -3.15 3.78
N TYR A 403 -21.16 -3.28 4.55
CA TYR A 403 -20.15 -2.22 4.65
C TYR A 403 -19.30 -2.04 3.36
N ILE A 404 -19.30 -3.03 2.45
CA ILE A 404 -18.64 -2.93 1.13
C ILE A 404 -19.57 -2.28 0.09
N ALA A 405 -20.87 -2.16 0.38
CA ALA A 405 -21.86 -1.65 -0.58
C ALA A 405 -21.50 -0.28 -1.16
N THR A 406 -20.82 0.57 -0.40
CA THR A 406 -20.38 1.89 -0.89
C THR A 406 -19.39 1.77 -2.07
N TRP A 407 -18.46 0.81 -2.00
CA TRP A 407 -17.52 0.54 -3.10
C TRP A 407 -18.21 -0.12 -4.28
N THR A 408 -18.98 -1.16 -4.05
CA THR A 408 -19.65 -1.90 -5.14
C THR A 408 -20.69 -1.02 -5.85
N ASN A 409 -21.39 -0.14 -5.16
CA ASN A 409 -22.28 0.84 -5.78
C ASN A 409 -21.51 1.85 -6.64
N SER A 410 -20.36 2.35 -6.16
CA SER A 410 -19.51 3.25 -6.94
C SER A 410 -18.92 2.55 -8.16
N PHE A 411 -18.47 1.30 -8.03
CA PHE A 411 -17.96 0.51 -9.16
C PHE A 411 -19.05 0.23 -10.20
N ARG A 412 -20.31 0.03 -9.75
CA ARG A 412 -21.47 -0.14 -10.64
C ARG A 412 -21.83 1.15 -11.37
N LYS A 413 -21.62 2.30 -10.72
CA LYS A 413 -21.92 3.62 -11.29
C LYS A 413 -20.88 4.03 -12.35
N TYR A 414 -19.60 3.62 -12.16
CA TYR A 414 -18.48 3.93 -13.05
C TYR A 414 -17.69 2.67 -13.42
N PRO A 415 -18.31 1.74 -14.17
CA PRO A 415 -17.75 0.40 -14.38
C PRO A 415 -16.52 0.40 -15.29
N SER A 416 -16.41 1.30 -16.25
CA SER A 416 -15.27 1.43 -17.15
C SER A 416 -14.01 1.88 -16.43
N GLU A 417 -14.10 2.90 -15.59
CA GLU A 417 -13.00 3.43 -14.79
C GLU A 417 -12.52 2.38 -13.78
N PHE A 418 -13.46 1.68 -13.14
CA PHE A 418 -13.15 0.56 -12.26
C PHE A 418 -12.37 -0.53 -13.01
N THR A 419 -12.84 -0.94 -14.19
CA THR A 419 -12.22 -1.98 -15.01
C THR A 419 -10.82 -1.57 -15.45
N LEU A 420 -10.63 -0.31 -15.86
CA LEU A 420 -9.34 0.24 -16.26
C LEU A 420 -8.32 0.17 -15.12
N ILE A 421 -8.70 0.65 -13.92
CA ILE A 421 -7.80 0.66 -12.76
C ILE A 421 -7.50 -0.77 -12.28
N LEU A 422 -8.52 -1.64 -12.23
CA LEU A 422 -8.35 -3.04 -11.86
C LEU A 422 -7.45 -3.77 -12.84
N GLY A 423 -7.65 -3.56 -14.16
CA GLY A 423 -6.79 -4.10 -15.21
C GLY A 423 -5.34 -3.64 -15.06
N ALA A 424 -5.13 -2.34 -14.83
CA ALA A 424 -3.80 -1.78 -14.61
C ALA A 424 -3.13 -2.33 -13.35
N LEU A 425 -3.89 -2.57 -12.27
CA LEU A 425 -3.40 -3.25 -11.07
C LEU A 425 -2.95 -4.67 -11.37
N ILE A 426 -3.79 -5.45 -12.06
CA ILE A 426 -3.48 -6.84 -12.43
C ILE A 426 -2.22 -6.89 -13.30
N VAL A 427 -2.12 -6.03 -14.30
CA VAL A 427 -0.93 -5.92 -15.17
C VAL A 427 0.32 -5.57 -14.37
N SER A 428 0.22 -4.65 -13.42
CA SER A 428 1.34 -4.26 -12.56
C SER A 428 1.82 -5.40 -11.67
N LEU A 429 0.89 -6.16 -11.08
CA LEU A 429 1.19 -7.33 -10.26
C LEU A 429 1.81 -8.46 -11.11
N TYR A 430 1.26 -8.73 -12.28
CA TYR A 430 1.82 -9.71 -13.22
C TYR A 430 3.23 -9.34 -13.66
N PHE A 431 3.45 -8.06 -14.03
CA PHE A 431 4.76 -7.56 -14.40
C PHE A 431 5.77 -7.69 -13.25
N SER A 432 5.35 -7.40 -12.01
CA SER A 432 6.17 -7.59 -10.81
C SER A 432 6.60 -9.06 -10.65
N GLN A 433 5.70 -10.01 -10.91
CA GLN A 433 5.99 -11.45 -10.83
C GLN A 433 6.97 -11.90 -11.93
N VAL A 434 6.79 -11.42 -13.15
CA VAL A 434 7.72 -11.68 -14.25
C VAL A 434 9.13 -11.13 -13.93
N MET A 435 9.19 -9.93 -13.36
CA MET A 435 10.49 -9.34 -12.95
C MET A 435 11.13 -10.15 -11.82
N LYS A 436 10.37 -10.70 -10.87
CA LYS A 436 10.89 -11.60 -9.83
C LYS A 436 11.65 -12.77 -10.43
N THR A 437 11.02 -13.51 -11.34
CA THR A 437 11.65 -14.66 -12.01
C THR A 437 12.93 -14.23 -12.72
N ARG A 438 12.89 -13.13 -13.47
CA ARG A 438 14.07 -12.62 -14.19
C ARG A 438 15.21 -12.19 -13.28
N ILE A 439 14.92 -11.63 -12.10
CA ILE A 439 15.93 -11.25 -11.11
C ILE A 439 16.67 -12.50 -10.62
N HIS A 440 15.93 -13.53 -10.21
CA HIS A 440 16.54 -14.78 -9.73
C HIS A 440 17.33 -15.50 -10.83
N ASP A 441 16.83 -15.55 -12.06
CA ASP A 441 17.55 -16.18 -13.17
C ASP A 441 18.86 -15.45 -13.48
N ARG A 442 18.86 -14.12 -13.41
CA ARG A 442 20.09 -13.32 -13.58
C ARG A 442 21.05 -13.46 -12.43
N ALA A 443 20.57 -13.56 -11.19
CA ALA A 443 21.41 -13.85 -10.04
C ALA A 443 22.09 -15.22 -10.17
N ARG A 444 21.33 -16.25 -10.60
CA ARG A 444 21.90 -17.57 -10.92
C ARG A 444 22.98 -17.49 -11.98
N PHE A 445 22.72 -16.78 -13.07
CA PHE A 445 23.72 -16.59 -14.12
C PHE A 445 25.00 -15.89 -13.61
N ALA A 446 24.86 -14.88 -12.75
CA ALA A 446 25.98 -14.15 -12.21
C ALA A 446 26.91 -15.03 -11.37
N TRP A 447 26.37 -15.99 -10.62
CA TRP A 447 27.12 -16.84 -9.70
C TRP A 447 27.57 -18.18 -10.29
N HIS A 448 26.78 -18.77 -11.19
CA HIS A 448 27.03 -20.12 -11.67
C HIS A 448 27.57 -20.17 -13.10
N LYS A 449 27.61 -19.03 -13.83
CA LYS A 449 27.99 -18.93 -15.26
C LYS A 449 27.32 -19.97 -16.17
N CYS A 450 26.59 -20.91 -15.62
CA CYS A 450 25.78 -21.86 -16.33
C CYS A 450 24.38 -21.26 -16.53
N LEU A 451 24.07 -20.91 -17.76
CA LEU A 451 22.69 -21.01 -18.19
C LEU A 451 22.39 -22.48 -18.19
N LYS A 452 21.58 -22.99 -17.25
CA LYS A 452 21.00 -24.30 -17.42
C LYS A 452 20.41 -24.36 -18.83
N GLN A 453 20.56 -25.50 -19.48
CA GLN A 453 19.81 -25.82 -20.69
C GLN A 453 18.32 -25.49 -20.49
N ASP A 454 17.80 -25.74 -19.28
CA ASP A 454 16.47 -25.33 -18.82
C ASP A 454 16.20 -23.82 -18.87
N TYR A 455 17.20 -22.92 -18.64
CA TYR A 455 16.98 -21.47 -18.74
C TYR A 455 16.93 -21.02 -20.20
N LEU A 456 17.74 -21.57 -21.04
CA LEU A 456 17.70 -21.31 -22.48
C LEU A 456 16.39 -21.84 -23.07
N ASP A 457 15.99 -23.04 -22.67
CA ASP A 457 14.70 -23.65 -23.04
C ASP A 457 13.51 -22.88 -22.50
N TRP A 458 13.63 -22.33 -21.27
CA TRP A 458 12.64 -21.44 -20.71
C TRP A 458 12.61 -20.09 -21.44
N LEU A 459 13.76 -19.51 -21.75
CA LEU A 459 13.85 -18.25 -22.50
C LEU A 459 13.24 -18.42 -23.88
N LEU A 460 13.55 -19.51 -24.56
CA LEU A 460 12.99 -19.87 -25.86
C LEU A 460 11.48 -20.16 -25.77
N ARG A 461 11.03 -20.86 -24.72
CA ARG A 461 9.58 -21.08 -24.46
C ARG A 461 8.86 -19.77 -24.16
N SER A 462 9.47 -18.88 -23.36
CA SER A 462 8.91 -17.56 -23.05
C SER A 462 8.82 -16.67 -24.28
N GLU A 463 9.88 -16.62 -25.10
CA GLU A 463 9.87 -15.86 -26.37
C GLU A 463 8.90 -16.46 -27.38
N ARG A 464 8.83 -17.78 -27.49
CA ARG A 464 7.84 -18.48 -28.34
C ARG A 464 6.41 -18.28 -27.84
N GLY A 465 6.18 -18.37 -26.51
CA GLY A 465 4.87 -18.10 -25.91
C GLY A 465 4.40 -16.67 -26.19
N GLY A 466 5.28 -15.69 -26.04
CA GLY A 466 4.96 -14.31 -26.40
C GLY A 466 4.79 -14.09 -27.91
N HIS A 467 5.54 -14.81 -28.75
CA HIS A 467 5.36 -14.79 -30.20
C HIS A 467 3.99 -15.38 -30.57
N ASN A 468 3.62 -16.52 -30.00
CA ASN A 468 2.32 -17.16 -30.24
C ASN A 468 1.15 -16.27 -29.76
N ALA A 469 1.26 -15.64 -28.59
CA ALA A 469 0.25 -14.70 -28.10
C ALA A 469 0.05 -13.51 -29.05
N MET A 470 1.15 -12.95 -29.56
CA MET A 470 1.08 -11.87 -30.57
C MET A 470 0.52 -12.37 -31.91
N THR A 471 0.80 -13.61 -32.29
CA THR A 471 0.23 -14.23 -33.51
C THR A 471 -1.29 -14.38 -33.39
N VAL A 472 -1.78 -14.80 -32.21
CA VAL A 472 -3.21 -14.87 -31.93
C VAL A 472 -3.84 -13.47 -31.94
N ALA A 473 -3.18 -12.48 -31.33
CA ALA A 473 -3.65 -11.10 -31.33
C ALA A 473 -3.69 -10.52 -32.77
N PHE A 474 -2.68 -10.80 -33.58
CA PHE A 474 -2.62 -10.42 -34.99
C PHE A 474 -3.74 -11.09 -35.80
N GLY A 475 -3.94 -12.41 -35.61
CA GLY A 475 -5.05 -13.15 -36.22
C GLY A 475 -6.40 -12.56 -35.83
N GLY A 476 -6.59 -12.22 -34.54
CA GLY A 476 -7.77 -11.52 -34.06
C GLY A 476 -7.97 -10.16 -34.72
N ALA A 477 -6.90 -9.37 -34.87
CA ALA A 477 -6.96 -8.08 -35.55
C ALA A 477 -7.35 -8.22 -37.05
N LEU A 478 -6.85 -9.27 -37.73
CA LEU A 478 -7.26 -9.56 -39.13
C LEU A 478 -8.72 -9.99 -39.21
N VAL A 479 -9.20 -10.81 -38.30
CA VAL A 479 -10.61 -11.22 -38.25
C VAL A 479 -11.52 -10.01 -38.02
N LEU A 480 -11.14 -9.14 -37.06
CA LEU A 480 -11.86 -7.90 -36.79
C LEU A 480 -11.84 -6.96 -38.00
N LEU A 481 -10.72 -6.87 -38.71
CA LEU A 481 -10.60 -6.09 -39.93
C LEU A 481 -11.54 -6.65 -41.02
N ALA A 482 -11.56 -7.96 -41.23
CA ALA A 482 -12.48 -8.60 -42.18
C ALA A 482 -13.93 -8.39 -41.75
N ALA A 483 -14.27 -8.60 -40.48
CA ALA A 483 -15.62 -8.38 -39.96
C ALA A 483 -16.05 -6.90 -40.11
N SER A 484 -15.14 -5.94 -40.06
CA SER A 484 -15.44 -4.53 -40.23
C SER A 484 -15.97 -4.20 -41.64
N PHE A 485 -15.60 -4.97 -42.63
CA PHE A 485 -16.14 -4.82 -43.98
C PHE A 485 -17.54 -5.46 -44.13
N THR A 486 -17.79 -6.56 -43.46
CA THR A 486 -19.10 -7.25 -43.52
C THR A 486 -20.16 -6.53 -42.68
N PHE A 487 -19.78 -5.93 -41.54
CA PHE A 487 -20.71 -5.22 -40.66
C PHE A 487 -20.77 -3.71 -40.89
N GLY A 488 -20.16 -3.20 -41.96
CA GLY A 488 -20.27 -1.80 -42.34
C GLY A 488 -19.64 -0.79 -41.39
N TRP A 489 -18.58 -1.17 -40.63
CA TRP A 489 -17.91 -0.28 -39.69
C TRP A 489 -17.27 0.91 -40.39
N SER A 490 -17.08 2.03 -39.66
CA SER A 490 -16.54 3.27 -40.23
C SER A 490 -15.14 3.08 -40.84
N ALA A 491 -14.79 3.94 -41.80
CA ALA A 491 -13.45 3.91 -42.41
C ALA A 491 -12.34 4.14 -41.35
N GLN A 492 -12.60 4.97 -40.37
CA GLN A 492 -11.67 5.25 -39.27
C GLN A 492 -11.40 4.00 -38.42
N THR A 493 -12.43 3.21 -38.10
CA THR A 493 -12.29 1.93 -37.39
C THR A 493 -11.38 0.96 -38.14
N ARG A 494 -11.61 0.83 -39.46
CA ARG A 494 -10.79 -0.02 -40.32
C ARG A 494 -9.34 0.40 -40.33
N ILE A 495 -9.07 1.72 -40.45
CA ILE A 495 -7.71 2.28 -40.38
C ILE A 495 -7.06 1.98 -39.06
N GLY A 496 -7.78 2.17 -37.92
CA GLY A 496 -7.27 1.86 -36.58
C GLY A 496 -6.89 0.40 -36.42
N ILE A 497 -7.77 -0.53 -36.84
CA ILE A 497 -7.49 -1.98 -36.77
C ILE A 497 -6.31 -2.34 -37.68
N ALA A 498 -6.24 -1.76 -38.87
CA ALA A 498 -5.14 -1.97 -39.79
C ALA A 498 -3.80 -1.46 -39.20
N ALA A 499 -3.80 -0.31 -38.57
CA ALA A 499 -2.62 0.23 -37.87
C ALA A 499 -2.15 -0.71 -36.76
N VAL A 500 -3.07 -1.23 -35.94
CA VAL A 500 -2.76 -2.24 -34.92
C VAL A 500 -2.17 -3.49 -35.54
N ALA A 501 -2.74 -3.99 -36.63
CA ALA A 501 -2.22 -5.15 -37.35
C ALA A 501 -0.80 -4.92 -37.88
N VAL A 502 -0.50 -3.74 -38.43
CA VAL A 502 0.85 -3.34 -38.87
C VAL A 502 1.84 -3.33 -37.70
N VAL A 503 1.48 -2.74 -36.55
CA VAL A 503 2.33 -2.73 -35.36
C VAL A 503 2.59 -4.14 -34.88
N LEU A 504 1.58 -5.00 -34.82
CA LEU A 504 1.71 -6.41 -34.44
C LEU A 504 2.62 -7.15 -35.41
N THR A 505 2.53 -6.90 -36.71
CA THR A 505 3.41 -7.49 -37.72
C THR A 505 4.88 -7.10 -37.49
N LEU A 506 5.17 -5.84 -37.20
CA LEU A 506 6.52 -5.37 -36.90
C LEU A 506 7.07 -6.00 -35.60
N LEU A 507 6.23 -6.12 -34.58
CA LEU A 507 6.60 -6.76 -33.33
C LEU A 507 6.84 -8.27 -33.50
N LEU A 508 6.03 -8.96 -34.31
CA LEU A 508 6.21 -10.37 -34.64
C LEU A 508 7.52 -10.60 -35.41
N TRP A 509 7.80 -9.78 -36.39
CA TRP A 509 9.05 -9.84 -37.15
C TRP A 509 10.27 -9.59 -36.27
N TRP A 510 10.24 -8.57 -35.40
CA TRP A 510 11.31 -8.30 -34.45
C TRP A 510 11.52 -9.45 -33.47
N ARG A 511 10.43 -10.05 -32.98
CA ARG A 511 10.48 -11.22 -32.08
C ARG A 511 11.00 -12.48 -32.78
N ALA A 512 10.58 -12.74 -34.00
CA ALA A 512 11.09 -13.86 -34.79
C ALA A 512 12.61 -13.75 -35.00
N ARG A 513 13.10 -12.55 -35.35
CA ARG A 513 14.55 -12.29 -35.44
C ARG A 513 15.28 -12.52 -34.12
N ARG A 514 14.69 -12.11 -33.02
CA ARG A 514 15.25 -12.32 -31.69
C ARG A 514 15.32 -13.79 -31.32
N ILE A 515 14.29 -14.57 -31.58
CA ILE A 515 14.26 -16.03 -31.36
C ILE A 515 15.32 -16.70 -32.23
N SER A 516 15.43 -16.34 -33.52
CA SER A 516 16.45 -16.88 -34.42
C SER A 516 17.86 -16.58 -33.92
N LYS A 517 18.12 -15.36 -33.46
CA LYS A 517 19.40 -14.99 -32.89
C LYS A 517 19.73 -15.79 -31.62
N LEU A 518 18.76 -15.95 -30.72
CA LEU A 518 18.93 -16.76 -29.50
C LEU A 518 19.23 -18.24 -29.82
N ILE A 519 18.59 -18.81 -30.85
CA ILE A 519 18.84 -20.19 -31.30
C ILE A 519 20.26 -20.30 -31.88
N ILE A 520 20.68 -19.33 -32.70
CA ILE A 520 22.03 -19.31 -33.28
C ILE A 520 23.08 -19.16 -32.18
N ASP A 521 22.90 -18.18 -31.31
CA ASP A 521 23.81 -17.94 -30.19
C ASP A 521 23.93 -19.19 -29.27
N SER A 522 22.82 -19.91 -29.05
CA SER A 522 22.81 -21.14 -28.25
C SER A 522 23.53 -22.32 -28.91
N GLN A 523 23.54 -22.38 -30.24
CA GLN A 523 24.20 -23.47 -30.97
C GLN A 523 25.70 -23.25 -31.10
N PHE A 524 26.13 -21.97 -31.22
CA PHE A 524 27.55 -21.61 -31.44
C PHE A 524 28.28 -21.18 -30.18
N GLN A 525 27.58 -20.80 -29.12
CA GLN A 525 28.16 -20.45 -27.81
C GLN A 525 27.39 -21.15 -26.70
N PRO A 526 27.78 -22.37 -26.31
CA PRO A 526 27.10 -23.11 -25.26
C PRO A 526 27.10 -22.41 -23.91
N ASN A 527 27.99 -21.46 -23.69
CA ASN A 527 28.05 -20.61 -22.50
C ASN A 527 28.16 -19.14 -22.92
N PRO A 528 27.07 -18.39 -23.07
CA PRO A 528 27.14 -16.98 -23.39
C PRO A 528 27.90 -16.23 -22.28
N THR A 529 28.96 -15.55 -22.67
CA THR A 529 29.78 -14.76 -21.75
C THR A 529 29.06 -13.53 -21.21
N SER A 530 27.96 -13.12 -21.85
CA SER A 530 27.16 -11.98 -21.43
C SER A 530 25.67 -12.13 -21.80
N LEU A 531 24.79 -11.66 -20.93
CA LEU A 531 23.35 -11.54 -21.25
C LEU A 531 23.10 -10.29 -22.09
N PRO A 532 22.24 -10.35 -23.11
CA PRO A 532 21.94 -9.22 -23.97
C PRO A 532 21.30 -8.08 -23.15
N SER A 533 21.87 -6.89 -23.23
CA SER A 533 21.29 -5.67 -22.69
C SER A 533 20.16 -5.20 -23.60
N THR A 534 18.97 -4.98 -23.03
CA THR A 534 17.85 -4.36 -23.73
C THR A 534 17.83 -2.85 -23.47
N PHE A 535 17.16 -2.07 -24.35
CA PHE A 535 16.99 -0.63 -24.13
C PHE A 535 16.41 -0.32 -22.74
N ALA A 536 15.43 -1.08 -22.28
CA ALA A 536 14.83 -0.92 -20.95
C ALA A 536 15.87 -1.12 -19.82
N LEU A 537 16.78 -2.09 -19.96
CA LEU A 537 17.83 -2.32 -18.96
C LEU A 537 18.91 -1.23 -19.00
N SER A 538 19.26 -0.79 -20.19
CA SER A 538 20.17 0.35 -20.37
C SER A 538 19.60 1.63 -19.74
N LEU A 539 18.30 1.89 -19.91
CA LEU A 539 17.61 2.99 -19.25
C LEU A 539 17.63 2.83 -17.72
N ALA A 540 17.29 1.65 -17.21
CA ALA A 540 17.33 1.39 -15.76
C ALA A 540 18.75 1.58 -15.20
N ARG A 541 19.79 1.15 -15.92
CA ARG A 541 21.18 1.38 -15.53
C ARG A 541 21.51 2.86 -15.43
N LYS A 542 21.14 3.66 -16.45
CA LYS A 542 21.35 5.11 -16.44
C LYS A 542 20.65 5.78 -15.25
N LEU A 543 19.39 5.41 -14.99
CA LEU A 543 18.61 5.95 -13.86
C LEU A 543 19.23 5.55 -12.52
N ARG A 544 19.62 4.28 -12.36
CA ARG A 544 20.16 3.72 -11.13
C ARG A 544 21.59 4.18 -10.80
N THR A 545 22.40 4.52 -11.80
CA THR A 545 23.80 4.96 -11.59
C THR A 545 23.94 6.47 -11.52
N ASN A 546 22.95 7.24 -11.93
CA ASN A 546 22.96 8.69 -11.83
C ASN A 546 22.68 9.14 -10.39
N ALA A 547 23.67 9.73 -9.73
CA ALA A 547 23.58 10.16 -8.34
C ALA A 547 22.43 11.15 -8.10
N THR A 548 22.19 12.09 -9.02
CA THR A 548 21.09 13.06 -8.91
C THR A 548 19.74 12.37 -8.95
N LEU A 549 19.52 11.46 -9.91
CA LEU A 549 18.25 10.74 -10.03
C LEU A 549 18.00 9.81 -8.83
N ILE A 550 19.05 9.17 -8.30
CA ILE A 550 18.94 8.37 -7.06
C ILE A 550 18.53 9.26 -5.88
N ASN A 551 19.14 10.44 -5.75
CA ASN A 551 18.81 11.35 -4.67
C ASN A 551 17.38 11.88 -4.80
N ILE A 552 16.93 12.24 -6.02
CA ILE A 552 15.55 12.62 -6.30
C ILE A 552 14.61 11.45 -5.96
N TYR A 553 14.89 10.24 -6.43
CA TYR A 553 14.09 9.05 -6.12
C TYR A 553 13.98 8.84 -4.59
N LYS A 554 15.09 8.85 -3.88
CA LYS A 554 15.10 8.71 -2.41
C LYS A 554 14.31 9.85 -1.74
N TRP A 555 14.50 11.08 -2.19
CA TRP A 555 13.77 12.22 -1.64
C TRP A 555 12.26 12.08 -1.87
N VAL A 556 11.84 11.69 -3.08
CA VAL A 556 10.43 11.46 -3.40
C VAL A 556 9.85 10.33 -2.55
N THR A 557 10.50 9.17 -2.53
CA THR A 557 9.95 7.97 -1.86
C THR A 557 10.07 7.99 -0.34
N ASP A 558 11.11 8.61 0.20
CA ASP A 558 11.41 8.58 1.63
C ASP A 558 10.97 9.86 2.36
N LYS A 559 10.63 10.92 1.61
CA LYS A 559 10.17 12.21 2.17
C LYS A 559 8.83 12.66 1.60
N LEU A 560 8.77 12.94 0.28
CA LEU A 560 7.59 13.57 -0.34
C LEU A 560 6.35 12.69 -0.23
N VAL A 561 6.40 11.43 -0.69
CA VAL A 561 5.26 10.51 -0.68
C VAL A 561 4.76 10.25 0.74
N PRO A 562 5.61 9.95 1.74
CA PRO A 562 5.17 9.81 3.13
C PRO A 562 4.50 11.07 3.69
N VAL A 563 5.04 12.26 3.41
CA VAL A 563 4.45 13.53 3.86
C VAL A 563 3.08 13.75 3.23
N LEU A 564 2.96 13.57 1.91
CA LEU A 564 1.67 13.68 1.22
C LEU A 564 0.65 12.68 1.76
N PHE A 565 1.06 11.44 2.00
CA PHE A 565 0.19 10.42 2.57
C PHE A 565 -0.26 10.79 3.99
N ALA A 566 0.65 11.25 4.83
CA ALA A 566 0.35 11.72 6.19
C ALA A 566 -0.61 12.92 6.17
N LEU A 567 -0.45 13.86 5.23
CA LEU A 567 -1.35 14.98 5.04
C LEU A 567 -2.76 14.53 4.62
N VAL A 568 -2.86 13.58 3.68
CA VAL A 568 -4.15 13.00 3.27
C VAL A 568 -4.84 12.35 4.46
N LEU A 569 -4.12 11.55 5.26
CA LEU A 569 -4.69 10.94 6.47
C LEU A 569 -5.10 11.98 7.52
N LEU A 570 -4.31 13.04 7.69
CA LEU A 570 -4.63 14.13 8.61
C LEU A 570 -5.90 14.85 8.19
N VAL A 571 -6.00 15.22 6.90
CA VAL A 571 -7.18 15.88 6.33
C VAL A 571 -8.40 14.96 6.45
N ALA A 572 -8.29 13.71 6.05
CA ALA A 572 -9.38 12.73 6.18
C ALA A 572 -9.79 12.54 7.65
N GLY A 573 -8.84 12.40 8.55
CA GLY A 573 -9.09 12.26 9.99
C GLY A 573 -9.77 13.48 10.60
N THR A 574 -9.36 14.69 10.23
CA THR A 574 -10.00 15.93 10.67
C THR A 574 -11.42 16.08 10.12
N GLN A 575 -11.66 15.72 8.88
CA GLN A 575 -13.01 15.73 8.28
C GLN A 575 -13.93 14.73 8.98
N ILE A 576 -13.46 13.49 9.20
CA ILE A 576 -14.23 12.46 9.91
C ILE A 576 -14.53 12.91 11.34
N ALA A 577 -13.54 13.42 12.08
CA ALA A 577 -13.72 13.91 13.44
C ALA A 577 -14.71 15.08 13.51
N ASN A 578 -14.60 16.03 12.57
CA ASN A 578 -15.54 17.14 12.45
C ASN A 578 -16.97 16.66 12.23
N ARG A 579 -17.17 15.69 11.31
CA ARG A 579 -18.48 15.12 11.05
C ARG A 579 -19.03 14.37 12.26
N MET A 580 -18.21 13.51 12.91
CA MET A 580 -18.64 12.77 14.11
C MET A 580 -19.07 13.70 15.25
N LEU A 581 -18.35 14.81 15.45
CA LEU A 581 -18.70 15.82 16.42
C LEU A 581 -20.00 16.55 16.03
N PHE A 582 -20.16 16.85 14.74
CA PHE A 582 -21.41 17.44 14.24
C PHE A 582 -22.60 16.49 14.50
N ASP A 583 -22.48 15.21 14.12
CA ASP A 583 -23.52 14.20 14.32
C ASP A 583 -23.88 14.04 15.81
N ALA A 584 -22.86 14.05 16.69
CA ALA A 584 -23.08 13.99 18.14
C ALA A 584 -23.87 15.20 18.70
N ILE A 585 -23.62 16.40 18.20
CA ILE A 585 -24.36 17.59 18.59
C ILE A 585 -25.74 17.61 17.93
N ASP A 586 -25.84 17.23 16.66
CA ASP A 586 -27.08 17.18 15.89
C ASP A 586 -28.09 16.19 16.52
N SER A 587 -27.61 15.08 17.08
CA SER A 587 -28.42 14.10 17.78
C SER A 587 -29.10 14.66 19.06
N THR A 588 -28.61 15.79 19.59
CA THR A 588 -29.28 16.50 20.69
C THR A 588 -30.43 17.39 20.22
N GLY A 589 -30.62 17.54 18.91
CA GLY A 589 -31.61 18.45 18.33
C GLY A 589 -31.18 19.93 18.34
N TYR A 590 -29.87 20.22 18.58
CA TYR A 590 -29.38 21.59 18.72
C TYR A 590 -29.50 22.41 17.43
N PHE A 591 -29.30 21.78 16.27
CA PHE A 591 -29.28 22.47 14.98
C PHE A 591 -30.67 22.61 14.33
N CYS A 592 -31.66 21.82 14.78
CA CYS A 592 -33.03 21.83 14.24
C CYS A 592 -33.99 22.53 15.20
N ILE A 593 -34.64 23.58 14.72
CA ILE A 593 -35.61 24.38 15.50
C ILE A 593 -36.97 24.13 14.86
N ASN A 594 -37.98 23.78 15.68
CA ASN A 594 -39.37 23.61 15.23
C ASN A 594 -39.97 24.91 14.73
N SER A 595 -40.88 24.85 13.81
CA SER A 595 -41.63 26.01 13.27
C SER A 595 -42.22 26.94 14.34
N HIS A 596 -42.77 26.36 15.41
CA HIS A 596 -43.32 27.10 16.54
C HIS A 596 -42.26 27.89 17.35
N SER A 597 -41.03 27.40 17.42
CA SER A 597 -39.96 28.04 18.20
C SER A 597 -39.23 29.12 17.39
N ALA A 598 -39.26 29.03 16.06
CA ALA A 598 -38.55 29.94 15.18
C ALA A 598 -39.25 31.28 14.93
N GLY A 599 -40.48 31.46 15.42
CA GLY A 599 -41.29 32.63 15.12
C GLY A 599 -41.54 32.82 13.63
N VAL A 600 -41.49 31.74 12.87
CA VAL A 600 -41.72 31.76 11.42
C VAL A 600 -43.13 32.24 11.21
N SER A 601 -43.25 33.42 10.65
CA SER A 601 -44.51 33.99 10.20
C SER A 601 -45.21 32.94 9.34
N LYS A 602 -46.50 32.72 9.54
CA LYS A 602 -47.38 31.91 8.69
C LYS A 602 -47.42 32.53 7.27
N SER A 603 -46.29 32.57 6.56
CA SER A 603 -46.31 32.82 5.13
C SER A 603 -46.89 31.56 4.47
N ASN A 604 -47.88 31.74 3.65
CA ASN A 604 -48.67 30.70 2.98
C ASN A 604 -47.84 29.81 1.99
N GLU A 605 -46.57 29.73 2.14
CA GLU A 605 -45.69 29.14 1.14
C GLU A 605 -45.01 27.88 1.70
N ASN A 606 -45.42 26.71 1.12
CA ASN A 606 -44.79 25.40 1.34
C ASN A 606 -43.39 25.31 0.70
N HIS A 607 -42.58 26.38 0.77
CA HIS A 607 -41.31 26.46 0.06
C HIS A 607 -40.16 25.96 0.92
N PHE A 608 -39.72 24.74 0.62
CA PHE A 608 -38.44 24.21 1.12
C PHE A 608 -37.29 25.04 0.57
N SER A 609 -36.26 25.36 1.38
CA SER A 609 -35.05 26.04 0.95
C SER A 609 -33.84 25.16 1.18
N THR A 610 -32.99 25.06 0.15
CA THR A 610 -31.77 24.23 0.16
C THR A 610 -30.64 24.80 1.00
N ASP A 611 -30.68 26.07 1.37
CA ASP A 611 -29.71 26.76 2.23
C ASP A 611 -29.90 26.51 3.73
N SER A 612 -30.97 25.79 4.08
CA SER A 612 -31.30 25.48 5.46
C SER A 612 -30.65 24.19 5.94
N LEU A 613 -29.93 24.25 7.04
CA LEU A 613 -29.42 23.07 7.75
C LEU A 613 -30.52 22.11 8.18
N CYS A 614 -31.70 22.64 8.47
CA CYS A 614 -32.86 21.91 8.94
C CYS A 614 -34.13 22.77 8.74
N TRP A 615 -34.79 22.63 7.61
CA TRP A 615 -36.00 23.40 7.30
C TRP A 615 -37.22 22.77 7.94
N ALA A 616 -37.95 23.51 8.74
CA ALA A 616 -39.16 23.06 9.45
C ALA A 616 -40.39 23.16 8.52
N SER A 617 -41.02 22.04 8.24
CA SER A 617 -42.15 22.00 7.27
C SER A 617 -43.50 22.41 7.83
N GLY A 618 -43.70 22.36 9.14
CA GLY A 618 -44.97 22.59 9.81
C GLY A 618 -45.95 21.41 9.64
N TYR A 619 -45.55 20.28 9.09
CA TYR A 619 -46.34 19.04 9.06
C TYR A 619 -45.94 18.13 10.22
N THR A 620 -46.95 17.66 10.99
CA THR A 620 -46.71 16.67 12.06
C THR A 620 -47.05 15.30 11.53
N LEU A 621 -46.16 14.33 11.71
CA LEU A 621 -46.31 12.95 11.27
C LEU A 621 -46.48 12.04 12.48
N ASP A 622 -47.31 10.98 12.30
CA ASP A 622 -47.59 9.98 13.32
C ASP A 622 -46.78 8.70 13.10
N GLU A 623 -46.30 8.11 14.19
CA GLU A 623 -45.57 6.83 14.17
C GLU A 623 -46.40 5.71 13.52
N GLY A 624 -45.75 4.84 12.74
CA GLY A 624 -46.37 3.69 12.09
C GLY A 624 -47.17 4.03 10.83
N VAL A 625 -47.36 5.30 10.51
CA VAL A 625 -48.16 5.74 9.35
C VAL A 625 -47.22 5.88 8.11
N ARG A 626 -47.73 5.44 6.96
CA ARG A 626 -47.07 5.61 5.67
C ARG A 626 -47.47 6.94 5.05
N TYR A 627 -46.42 7.68 4.62
CA TYR A 627 -46.64 8.98 4.01
C TYR A 627 -46.02 8.99 2.60
N ARG A 628 -46.66 9.76 1.71
CA ARG A 628 -46.09 10.14 0.42
C ARG A 628 -45.69 11.60 0.49
N ILE A 629 -44.44 11.87 0.09
CA ILE A 629 -43.91 13.21 -0.01
C ILE A 629 -43.72 13.52 -1.48
N THR A 630 -44.25 14.62 -1.93
CA THR A 630 -43.98 15.20 -3.27
C THR A 630 -43.25 16.50 -3.08
N LEU A 631 -42.07 16.60 -3.72
CA LEU A 631 -41.22 17.80 -3.74
C LEU A 631 -41.05 18.27 -5.17
N GLU A 632 -41.69 19.41 -5.46
CA GLU A 632 -41.66 20.04 -6.79
C GLU A 632 -40.73 21.23 -6.79
N THR A 633 -39.83 21.33 -7.78
CA THR A 633 -38.88 22.45 -7.87
C THR A 633 -39.25 23.38 -9.03
N PRO A 634 -39.56 24.66 -8.73
CA PRO A 634 -39.86 25.62 -9.77
C PRO A 634 -38.67 26.05 -10.62
N GLY A 635 -37.45 25.74 -10.15
CA GLY A 635 -36.18 26.08 -10.79
C GLY A 635 -35.06 25.12 -10.48
N ASN A 636 -33.87 25.41 -11.00
CA ASN A 636 -32.67 24.62 -10.71
C ASN A 636 -32.16 24.90 -9.30
N TRP A 637 -31.61 23.86 -8.66
CA TRP A 637 -30.83 24.01 -7.45
C TRP A 637 -29.34 24.18 -7.77
N PHE A 638 -28.63 24.81 -6.88
CA PHE A 638 -27.18 25.04 -7.00
C PHE A 638 -26.48 24.84 -5.67
N ASP A 639 -25.35 24.12 -5.69
CA ASP A 639 -24.32 24.20 -4.67
C ASP A 639 -23.25 25.14 -5.21
N ARG A 640 -23.27 26.38 -4.75
CA ARG A 640 -22.47 27.49 -5.27
C ARG A 640 -22.65 27.69 -6.76
N THR A 641 -21.80 27.08 -7.59
CA THR A 641 -21.85 27.12 -9.05
C THR A 641 -22.22 25.78 -9.69
N THR A 642 -22.30 24.72 -8.88
CA THR A 642 -22.61 23.38 -9.36
C THR A 642 -24.11 23.17 -9.39
N ARG A 643 -24.65 22.82 -10.55
CA ARG A 643 -26.07 22.56 -10.73
C ARG A 643 -26.47 21.27 -10.03
N ALA A 644 -27.58 21.30 -9.34
CA ALA A 644 -28.24 20.17 -8.69
C ALA A 644 -29.73 20.14 -9.01
N ASP A 645 -30.39 19.04 -8.72
CA ASP A 645 -31.83 18.87 -8.82
C ASP A 645 -32.35 18.03 -7.63
N VAL A 646 -33.61 17.65 -7.62
CA VAL A 646 -34.22 16.82 -6.56
C VAL A 646 -33.62 15.41 -6.48
N GLY A 647 -32.87 14.97 -7.48
CA GLY A 647 -32.12 13.71 -7.46
C GLY A 647 -30.68 13.87 -6.96
N GLY A 648 -30.23 15.10 -6.64
CA GLY A 648 -28.88 15.42 -6.19
C GLY A 648 -28.01 16.03 -7.28
N ILE A 649 -26.69 16.08 -7.06
CA ILE A 649 -25.70 16.56 -8.02
C ILE A 649 -25.39 15.46 -9.03
N THR A 650 -25.45 15.79 -10.33
CA THR A 650 -25.16 14.86 -11.42
C THR A 650 -23.68 14.83 -11.82
N SER A 651 -23.01 15.99 -11.75
CA SER A 651 -21.56 16.12 -12.06
C SER A 651 -20.88 16.79 -10.87
N SER A 652 -19.99 16.08 -10.19
CA SER A 652 -19.33 16.56 -8.98
C SER A 652 -18.02 17.30 -9.32
N ALA A 653 -17.88 18.54 -8.82
CA ALA A 653 -16.60 19.24 -8.88
C ALA A 653 -15.51 18.56 -8.01
N PRO A 654 -14.21 18.76 -8.29
CA PRO A 654 -13.13 18.21 -7.45
C PRO A 654 -13.25 18.55 -5.95
N ALA A 655 -13.86 19.71 -5.63
CA ALA A 655 -14.15 20.13 -4.27
C ALA A 655 -15.10 19.16 -3.53
N HIS A 656 -16.09 18.60 -4.23
CA HIS A 656 -16.99 17.59 -3.67
C HIS A 656 -16.27 16.30 -3.29
N SER A 657 -15.34 15.84 -4.14
CA SER A 657 -14.50 14.68 -3.82
C SER A 657 -13.59 14.95 -2.62
N ALA A 658 -12.98 16.14 -2.54
CA ALA A 658 -12.14 16.53 -1.41
C ALA A 658 -12.92 16.66 -0.10
N GLY A 659 -14.19 17.11 -0.15
CA GLY A 659 -15.07 17.27 1.01
C GLY A 659 -15.98 16.06 1.31
N ALA A 660 -15.86 14.97 0.57
CA ALA A 660 -16.82 13.85 0.63
C ALA A 660 -16.97 13.21 2.03
N LEU A 661 -15.91 13.23 2.84
CA LEU A 661 -15.94 12.75 4.24
C LEU A 661 -16.65 13.70 5.20
N MET A 662 -16.91 14.93 4.78
CA MET A 662 -17.67 15.94 5.53
C MET A 662 -19.16 15.89 5.23
N LYS A 663 -19.61 15.14 4.21
CA LYS A 663 -21.04 15.02 3.92
C LYS A 663 -21.81 14.52 5.14
N ARG A 664 -22.98 15.06 5.36
CA ARG A 664 -23.87 14.66 6.45
C ARG A 664 -24.27 13.19 6.32
N TRP A 665 -24.62 12.76 5.09
CA TRP A 665 -24.83 11.35 4.72
C TRP A 665 -23.76 10.91 3.74
N TRP A 666 -22.64 10.42 4.23
CA TRP A 666 -21.45 10.14 3.43
C TRP A 666 -21.63 9.06 2.34
N ARG A 667 -22.64 8.18 2.50
CA ARG A 667 -22.97 7.12 1.53
C ARG A 667 -23.87 7.58 0.41
N GLU A 668 -24.58 8.70 0.60
CA GLU A 668 -25.56 9.21 -0.36
C GLU A 668 -24.93 10.26 -1.27
N ASP A 669 -25.56 10.47 -2.44
CA ASP A 669 -25.10 11.51 -3.37
C ASP A 669 -25.26 12.91 -2.75
N TRP A 670 -24.43 13.84 -3.23
CA TRP A 670 -24.53 15.24 -2.85
C TRP A 670 -25.89 15.82 -3.21
N PHE A 671 -26.42 16.68 -2.38
CA PHE A 671 -27.67 17.43 -2.58
C PHE A 671 -28.95 16.58 -2.60
N LYS A 672 -28.89 15.27 -2.31
CA LYS A 672 -30.13 14.49 -2.13
C LYS A 672 -30.96 15.05 -1.00
N PRO A 673 -32.30 15.21 -1.18
CA PRO A 673 -33.19 15.61 -0.09
C PRO A 673 -33.32 14.51 0.96
N ILE A 674 -33.26 14.93 2.21
CA ILE A 674 -33.39 14.06 3.38
C ILE A 674 -34.59 14.54 4.20
N ALA A 675 -35.50 13.63 4.53
CA ALA A 675 -36.58 13.86 5.47
C ALA A 675 -36.16 13.41 6.87
N ARG A 676 -36.47 14.21 7.87
CA ARG A 676 -36.19 13.98 9.28
C ARG A 676 -37.45 14.20 10.10
N ILE A 677 -37.75 13.30 11.02
CA ILE A 677 -38.87 13.42 11.93
C ILE A 677 -38.36 13.79 13.31
N GLY A 678 -38.84 14.91 13.84
CA GLY A 678 -38.42 15.46 15.11
C GLY A 678 -37.01 16.02 15.14
N ARG A 679 -36.67 16.76 16.17
CA ARG A 679 -35.42 17.51 16.32
C ARG A 679 -34.17 16.60 16.49
N PRO A 680 -34.20 15.51 17.25
CA PRO A 680 -33.01 14.70 17.53
C PRO A 680 -32.45 13.94 16.34
N GLY A 681 -33.16 13.77 15.23
CA GLY A 681 -32.66 13.06 14.04
C GLY A 681 -32.50 11.55 14.17
N ASN A 682 -33.20 10.95 15.10
CA ASN A 682 -33.24 9.49 15.27
C ASN A 682 -34.02 8.78 14.17
N ASP A 683 -34.81 9.52 13.40
CA ASP A 683 -35.69 9.05 12.34
C ASP A 683 -35.47 9.91 11.08
N GLU A 684 -34.58 9.46 10.20
CA GLU A 684 -34.21 10.14 8.97
C GLU A 684 -34.35 9.21 7.76
N TYR A 685 -34.83 9.76 6.65
CA TYR A 685 -35.10 9.05 5.40
C TYR A 685 -34.46 9.78 4.23
N VAL A 686 -33.66 9.08 3.46
CA VAL A 686 -33.28 9.55 2.12
C VAL A 686 -34.48 9.48 1.22
N LEU A 687 -34.89 10.58 0.62
CA LEU A 687 -36.03 10.61 -0.27
C LEU A 687 -35.60 10.01 -1.63
N GLU A 688 -35.95 8.73 -1.81
CA GLU A 688 -35.75 8.01 -3.06
C GLU A 688 -36.99 8.09 -3.94
N PRO A 689 -36.85 8.35 -5.23
CA PRO A 689 -38.00 8.38 -6.13
C PRO A 689 -38.65 7.02 -6.25
N ILE A 690 -40.00 6.96 -6.24
CA ILE A 690 -40.79 5.71 -6.44
C ILE A 690 -40.48 5.12 -7.82
N ALA A 691 -40.32 5.97 -8.83
CA ALA A 691 -39.86 5.57 -10.15
C ALA A 691 -38.44 6.16 -10.39
N PRO A 692 -37.47 5.38 -10.89
CA PRO A 692 -36.15 5.89 -11.15
C PRO A 692 -36.22 7.00 -12.18
N PHE A 693 -35.49 8.12 -11.94
CA PHE A 693 -35.31 9.15 -12.94
C PHE A 693 -34.65 8.53 -14.17
N LYS A 694 -35.14 8.81 -15.36
CA LYS A 694 -34.48 8.42 -16.59
C LYS A 694 -33.19 9.25 -16.69
N HIS A 695 -32.04 8.59 -16.52
CA HIS A 695 -30.76 9.23 -16.78
C HIS A 695 -30.66 9.49 -18.28
N HIS A 696 -30.80 10.72 -18.70
CA HIS A 696 -30.31 11.15 -20.02
C HIS A 696 -28.78 11.16 -19.94
N ASN A 697 -28.16 10.16 -20.56
CA ASN A 697 -26.74 10.22 -20.86
C ASN A 697 -26.52 11.42 -21.80
N TYR A 698 -25.76 12.40 -21.37
CA TYR A 698 -25.38 13.56 -22.20
C TYR A 698 -24.73 13.15 -23.53
N LEU A 699 -24.11 11.95 -23.60
CA LEU A 699 -23.59 11.32 -24.81
C LEU A 699 -24.70 10.97 -25.83
N ASN A 700 -25.94 10.71 -25.40
CA ASN A 700 -27.04 10.44 -26.31
C ASN A 700 -27.63 11.73 -26.95
N THR A 701 -27.50 12.86 -26.27
CA THR A 701 -27.96 14.14 -26.84
C THR A 701 -27.09 14.59 -28.01
N ALA A 702 -25.78 14.35 -27.96
CA ALA A 702 -24.86 14.60 -29.07
C ALA A 702 -25.10 13.66 -30.28
N LYS A 703 -25.62 12.44 -30.03
CA LYS A 703 -25.99 11.48 -31.10
C LYS A 703 -27.27 11.84 -31.86
N VAL A 704 -28.18 12.57 -31.22
CA VAL A 704 -29.45 12.96 -31.87
C VAL A 704 -29.26 14.12 -32.86
N THR A 705 -28.24 14.93 -32.71
CA THR A 705 -28.01 16.10 -33.56
C THR A 705 -27.03 15.90 -34.70
N GLY A 706 -26.31 14.76 -34.74
CA GLY A 706 -25.36 14.45 -35.85
C GLY A 706 -24.15 15.38 -35.92
N GLU A 707 -23.92 16.20 -34.89
CA GLU A 707 -22.83 17.16 -34.86
C GLU A 707 -21.61 16.58 -34.20
N THR A 708 -20.48 16.70 -34.89
CA THR A 708 -19.15 16.39 -34.37
C THR A 708 -18.81 17.28 -33.16
N PHE A 709 -18.11 16.74 -32.17
CA PHE A 709 -17.62 17.44 -30.98
C PHE A 709 -16.71 18.64 -31.32
N GLU A 710 -17.27 19.72 -31.87
CA GLU A 710 -16.64 21.03 -31.86
C GLU A 710 -17.05 21.75 -30.56
N LYS A 711 -16.06 22.36 -29.92
CA LYS A 711 -16.14 23.07 -28.64
C LYS A 711 -17.48 23.80 -28.48
N ILE A 712 -18.36 23.21 -27.67
CA ILE A 712 -19.58 23.91 -27.25
C ILE A 712 -19.14 25.03 -26.33
N SER A 713 -19.52 26.25 -26.66
CA SER A 713 -19.26 27.40 -25.78
C SER A 713 -20.10 27.29 -24.52
N PRO A 714 -19.68 27.90 -23.39
CA PRO A 714 -20.50 27.91 -22.17
C PRO A 714 -21.91 28.45 -22.38
N SER A 715 -22.13 29.38 -23.31
CA SER A 715 -23.43 29.91 -23.69
C SER A 715 -24.31 28.91 -24.45
N ASP A 716 -23.70 28.09 -25.32
CA ASP A 716 -24.42 27.07 -26.09
C ASP A 716 -24.78 25.87 -25.21
N ALA A 717 -23.91 25.52 -24.23
CA ALA A 717 -24.20 24.54 -23.18
C ALA A 717 -25.39 25.00 -22.31
N GLU A 718 -25.47 26.26 -21.98
CA GLU A 718 -26.57 26.87 -21.23
C GLU A 718 -27.88 26.87 -22.06
N GLN A 719 -27.81 27.10 -23.36
CA GLN A 719 -28.94 27.08 -24.29
C GLN A 719 -29.42 25.66 -24.59
N LEU A 720 -28.52 24.68 -24.73
CA LEU A 720 -28.84 23.27 -24.85
C LEU A 720 -29.43 22.71 -23.53
N MET A 721 -29.00 23.21 -22.38
CA MET A 721 -29.58 22.86 -21.07
C MET A 721 -30.95 23.53 -20.82
N SER A 722 -31.28 24.63 -21.54
CA SER A 722 -32.58 25.30 -21.48
C SER A 722 -33.61 24.71 -22.46
N SER A 723 -33.16 23.96 -23.45
CA SER A 723 -34.02 23.29 -24.46
C SER A 723 -34.31 21.82 -24.10
N ASP A 724 -34.55 21.51 -22.81
CA ASP A 724 -34.91 20.20 -22.36
C ASP A 724 -36.26 19.76 -22.93
N PRO A 725 -36.34 18.75 -23.82
CA PRO A 725 -37.59 18.37 -24.47
C PRO A 725 -38.55 17.58 -23.60
N THR A 726 -38.13 17.21 -22.38
CA THR A 726 -39.01 16.56 -21.38
C THR A 726 -38.87 17.27 -20.05
N PRO A 727 -39.66 18.33 -19.82
CA PRO A 727 -39.45 19.24 -18.69
C PRO A 727 -39.67 18.68 -17.29
N ASP A 728 -40.28 17.53 -17.08
CA ASP A 728 -40.94 17.25 -15.82
C ASP A 728 -40.34 16.14 -14.95
N GLU A 729 -39.48 15.27 -15.50
CA GLU A 729 -39.07 14.07 -14.75
C GLU A 729 -38.04 14.32 -13.63
N ARG A 730 -37.27 15.42 -13.68
CA ARG A 730 -36.29 15.80 -12.64
C ARG A 730 -36.67 17.01 -11.80
N LYS A 731 -37.83 17.58 -12.05
CA LYS A 731 -38.37 18.71 -11.27
C LYS A 731 -39.29 18.25 -10.15
N THR A 732 -39.71 17.00 -10.19
CA THR A 732 -40.64 16.45 -9.20
C THR A 732 -40.08 15.15 -8.64
N LEU A 733 -39.92 15.09 -7.31
CA LEU A 733 -39.55 13.91 -6.56
C LEU A 733 -40.77 13.43 -5.80
N VAL A 734 -41.17 12.18 -6.01
CA VAL A 734 -42.21 11.50 -5.24
C VAL A 734 -41.57 10.36 -4.47
N ALA A 735 -41.61 10.43 -3.15
CA ALA A 735 -41.03 9.43 -2.27
C ALA A 735 -42.07 8.93 -1.22
N GLU A 736 -41.94 7.69 -0.80
CA GLU A 736 -42.77 7.11 0.24
C GLU A 736 -41.92 6.51 1.35
N PHE A 737 -42.37 6.72 2.59
CA PHE A 737 -41.77 6.07 3.75
C PHE A 737 -42.79 5.87 4.86
N THR A 738 -42.48 4.98 5.79
CA THR A 738 -43.29 4.79 7.02
C THR A 738 -42.56 5.45 8.19
N ALA A 739 -43.22 6.39 8.86
CA ALA A 739 -42.65 7.10 10.00
C ALA A 739 -42.38 6.11 11.15
N LYS A 740 -41.21 6.12 11.72
CA LYS A 740 -40.80 5.29 12.86
C LYS A 740 -41.04 5.99 14.19
N THR A 741 -41.18 7.32 14.16
CA THR A 741 -41.49 8.15 15.33
C THR A 741 -42.50 9.22 14.96
N SER A 742 -43.20 9.77 15.96
CA SER A 742 -44.07 10.91 15.76
C SER A 742 -43.32 12.21 15.97
N GLY A 743 -43.63 13.22 15.16
CA GLY A 743 -43.00 14.54 15.26
C GLY A 743 -43.15 15.41 14.02
N GLU A 744 -42.66 16.62 14.11
CA GLU A 744 -42.63 17.52 12.96
C GLU A 744 -41.67 17.03 11.88
N LEU A 745 -42.10 17.06 10.62
CA LEU A 745 -41.28 16.77 9.46
C LEU A 745 -40.30 17.95 9.17
N LEU A 746 -39.06 17.65 9.13
CA LEU A 746 -37.97 18.58 8.77
C LEU A 746 -37.29 18.08 7.49
N LEU A 747 -36.82 18.99 6.65
CA LEU A 747 -36.08 18.64 5.45
C LEU A 747 -34.73 19.38 5.36
N TYR A 748 -33.79 18.74 4.69
CA TYR A 748 -32.52 19.34 4.31
C TYR A 748 -31.94 18.62 3.09
N VAL A 749 -30.95 19.20 2.41
CA VAL A 749 -30.19 18.54 1.36
C VAL A 749 -28.92 17.94 1.94
N ASN A 750 -28.44 16.83 1.36
CA ASN A 750 -27.19 16.18 1.78
C ASN A 750 -25.97 16.98 1.34
N ASP A 751 -25.46 17.81 2.23
CA ASP A 751 -24.31 18.68 1.99
C ASP A 751 -23.21 18.46 3.06
N ALA A 752 -22.06 19.11 2.86
CA ALA A 752 -20.98 19.08 3.85
C ALA A 752 -21.38 19.84 5.12
N VAL A 753 -20.87 19.37 6.25
CA VAL A 753 -21.07 20.01 7.56
C VAL A 753 -19.75 20.41 8.18
N ILE A 754 -19.75 21.54 8.90
CA ILE A 754 -18.56 22.04 9.61
C ILE A 754 -18.94 22.56 10.99
N LEU A 755 -18.22 22.11 12.00
CA LEU A 755 -18.29 22.64 13.35
C LEU A 755 -17.24 23.73 13.54
N TRP A 756 -17.53 24.93 13.08
CA TRP A 756 -16.67 26.09 13.31
C TRP A 756 -17.50 27.20 13.94
N PRO A 757 -17.09 27.77 15.09
CA PRO A 757 -17.83 28.83 15.74
C PRO A 757 -18.15 29.98 14.78
N GLY A 758 -19.42 30.34 14.67
CA GLY A 758 -19.92 31.40 13.79
C GLY A 758 -19.98 31.03 12.29
N LYS A 759 -19.62 29.79 11.89
CA LYS A 759 -19.66 29.35 10.48
C LYS A 759 -20.27 27.96 10.28
N ILE A 760 -21.16 27.53 11.16
CA ILE A 760 -21.82 26.21 11.07
C ILE A 760 -22.56 26.06 9.75
N ASN A 761 -23.13 27.15 9.24
CA ASN A 761 -23.89 27.21 8.00
C ASN A 761 -23.04 27.50 6.75
N LEU A 762 -21.72 27.30 6.82
CA LEU A 762 -20.79 27.72 5.74
C LEU A 762 -21.11 27.07 4.41
N PHE A 763 -21.40 25.78 4.38
CA PHE A 763 -21.71 25.04 3.17
C PHE A 763 -23.18 25.18 2.78
N TYR A 764 -24.10 25.10 3.70
CA TYR A 764 -25.52 25.34 3.40
C TYR A 764 -25.81 26.78 2.96
N GLY A 765 -25.11 27.76 3.52
CA GLY A 765 -25.30 29.18 3.16
C GLY A 765 -24.84 29.56 1.75
N ASN A 766 -24.16 28.67 1.03
CA ASN A 766 -23.80 28.86 -0.36
C ASN A 766 -24.80 28.21 -1.34
N ASN A 767 -25.76 27.42 -0.82
CA ASN A 767 -26.78 26.74 -1.59
C ASN A 767 -27.86 27.69 -2.07
N ALA A 768 -28.39 27.43 -3.24
CA ALA A 768 -29.51 28.19 -3.80
C ALA A 768 -30.51 27.21 -4.43
N GLY A 769 -31.77 27.41 -4.10
CA GLY A 769 -32.88 26.67 -4.66
C GLY A 769 -34.02 26.49 -3.70
N THR A 770 -35.22 26.36 -4.23
CA THR A 770 -36.45 26.16 -3.45
C THR A 770 -37.26 25.00 -4.03
N GLY A 771 -38.12 24.42 -3.20
CA GLY A 771 -39.04 23.36 -3.61
C GLY A 771 -40.38 23.48 -2.91
N ILE A 772 -41.46 23.13 -3.60
CA ILE A 772 -42.80 23.08 -3.03
C ILE A 772 -43.05 21.71 -2.45
N LEU A 773 -43.29 21.62 -1.14
CA LEU A 773 -43.54 20.37 -0.42
C LEU A 773 -45.04 20.10 -0.32
N THR A 774 -45.45 18.88 -0.72
CA THR A 774 -46.79 18.32 -0.43
C THR A 774 -46.62 17.03 0.34
N VAL A 775 -47.39 16.87 1.40
CA VAL A 775 -47.37 15.67 2.26
C VAL A 775 -48.75 15.04 2.27
N GLU A 776 -48.82 13.74 1.94
CA GLU A 776 -50.07 12.98 1.93
C GLU A 776 -49.91 11.75 2.83
N ARG A 777 -50.93 11.49 3.62
CA ARG A 777 -51.08 10.28 4.45
C ARG A 777 -51.67 9.17 3.61
N MET A 778 -51.12 8.00 3.65
CA MET A 778 -51.66 6.81 3.01
C MET A 778 -52.65 6.14 3.98
N MET A 779 -53.93 6.09 3.58
CA MET A 779 -54.97 5.47 4.35
C MET A 779 -54.92 3.94 4.19
N PRO A 780 -55.49 3.14 5.11
CA PRO A 780 -55.49 1.69 5.01
C PRO A 780 -56.19 1.14 3.74
N ASP A 781 -57.11 1.91 3.13
CA ASP A 781 -57.75 1.58 1.86
C ASP A 781 -56.92 1.95 0.63
N GLY A 782 -55.67 2.44 0.83
CA GLY A 782 -54.74 2.85 -0.22
C GLY A 782 -55.03 4.26 -0.78
N LYS A 783 -56.02 4.98 -0.28
CA LYS A 783 -56.25 6.37 -0.68
C LYS A 783 -55.25 7.30 -0.03
N LEU A 784 -54.91 8.36 -0.73
CA LEU A 784 -54.06 9.45 -0.24
C LEU A 784 -54.94 10.58 0.31
N MET A 785 -54.60 11.02 1.50
CA MET A 785 -55.21 12.17 2.14
C MET A 785 -54.16 13.24 2.35
N ARG A 786 -54.35 14.41 1.77
CA ARG A 786 -53.46 15.55 1.95
C ARG A 786 -53.50 16.01 3.40
N LEU A 787 -52.33 16.25 3.97
CA LEU A 787 -52.19 16.81 5.30
C LEU A 787 -52.23 18.34 5.23
N ASP A 788 -52.88 18.93 6.25
CA ASP A 788 -52.80 20.38 6.46
C ASP A 788 -51.65 20.69 7.42
N ARG A 789 -51.09 21.89 7.28
CA ARG A 789 -50.06 22.39 8.21
C ARG A 789 -50.66 22.76 9.52
N GLN A 790 -50.01 22.39 10.60
CA GLN A 790 -50.40 22.77 11.98
C GLN A 790 -49.82 24.12 12.41
#